data_dfe669c3daf3c8dfafb9d68129137405
#
_entry.id   dfe669c3daf3c8dfafb9d68129137405
#
_cell.length_a   1.000
_cell.length_b   1.000
_cell.length_c   1.000
_cell.angle_alpha   90.00
_cell.angle_beta   90.00
_cell.angle_gamma   90.00
#
_symmetry.space_group_name_H-M   'P 1'
#
loop_
_entity.id
_entity.type
_entity.pdbx_description
1 polymer ?
#
loop_
_entity_poly.entity_id
_entity_poly.type
_entity_poly.pdbx_seq_one_letter_code
_entity_poly.pdbx_strand_id
1 'polypeptide(L)'
;MNSPLTIPVKNALSHIVVVGNGMVGQHLVEQLVQKNAHLEHRITVIGAERFIAYDRVQLSSLFAGKSHDDLMLSNQEWYDMHGIQLVLGSQVTGIDREQKRILLDGEDVLGYDQLVLATGSYPFVPPIEGKDRDNVFVYRTLDDLSQIKKACEGAKTGAVIGGGLLGLEAANALKLLGLETHVIEFAPRLMPVQLDDGAGLVLKEKIEALGLTVHTSTGTERICDGETAKHRMVFKDKDPLEVDVIVFSAGIRPQDELARLAELEIGERGGIVINNQCQTSDENIYAIGECALWEQKIFGLVAPGYTMARTTADVLTGMPSDGFKGADMSTKLKLLGVDVASIGDAQMQTEGAQEMVLQDAVAGIYKKLVVDASGTQLLGAILVGDNSDYDALLQCYLNKTVLPDHAANLLFDTGMLDGEMPDSAIICSCHNVTKGDLVAEIQAGTTNLTDLKANTKAGTGCGGCSNMVKSVLDTQLAAMGVEVNNHLCEHFELSRQEMFHICQVEQIKDFETLIALHGKGHGCDICKPTAASVFASLWNEHIMEPQHQSLQDSNDAFMANLQKDGSYSIVPRVPGGEITPDKLIVLGEVAQQYDLYTKITGGQRVDLFGAQLEQLPEIWQTLIDAGFETGHAYGKSVRTVKSCVGSTWCRYGVDDSVGLAIELENRYKGLRAPHKLKFAVSGCTRECAEAQSKDIGVIATENGWNLYVCGNGGMRPRHADLFASDLSKSELITMIDRVLMFYVSTSDRLQRTSVWMENMEGGLDYLKQVILDDSLNLCDSLDEQMARVVDTYQCEWKSTLDNPQKLQRFRPFLNSTSGSKVLPYQRVRGQRIPVKQEV
;
A
#
# COMPACT_ATOMS: atom_id res chain seq x y z
N MET A 1 -42.90 56.82 18.01
CA MET A 1 -41.51 56.89 18.52
C MET A 1 -40.91 55.55 18.35
N ASN A 2 -40.23 55.36 17.21
CA ASN A 2 -39.53 54.09 16.91
C ASN A 2 -38.07 54.24 17.36
N SER A 3 -37.67 53.47 18.34
CA SER A 3 -36.25 53.32 18.70
C SER A 3 -35.54 52.54 17.60
N PRO A 4 -34.33 52.94 17.20
CA PRO A 4 -33.54 52.17 16.22
C PRO A 4 -32.98 50.92 16.88
N LEU A 5 -33.20 49.77 16.23
CA LEU A 5 -32.53 48.49 16.50
C LEU A 5 -31.02 48.68 16.27
N THR A 6 -30.26 48.75 17.32
CA THR A 6 -28.79 48.62 17.27
C THR A 6 -28.49 47.19 16.99
N ILE A 7 -28.05 46.87 15.74
CA ILE A 7 -27.37 45.62 15.40
C ILE A 7 -26.03 45.63 16.10
N PRO A 8 -25.67 44.64 16.95
CA PRO A 8 -24.34 44.58 17.52
C PRO A 8 -23.31 44.41 16.42
N VAL A 9 -22.32 45.30 16.40
CA VAL A 9 -21.13 45.19 15.56
C VAL A 9 -20.48 43.87 15.94
N LYS A 10 -20.42 42.91 15.02
CA LYS A 10 -19.70 41.66 15.17
C LYS A 10 -18.24 42.06 15.48
N ASN A 11 -17.72 41.72 16.68
CA ASN A 11 -16.30 41.86 17.01
C ASN A 11 -15.51 41.22 15.88
N ALA A 12 -14.40 41.83 15.49
CA ALA A 12 -13.48 41.23 14.52
C ALA A 12 -13.09 39.85 15.04
N LEU A 13 -13.19 38.81 14.18
CA LEU A 13 -12.83 37.45 14.53
C LEU A 13 -11.35 37.42 14.94
N SER A 14 -11.00 36.74 16.04
CA SER A 14 -9.62 36.60 16.43
C SER A 14 -8.84 35.82 15.32
N HIS A 15 -7.56 36.16 15.15
CA HIS A 15 -6.74 35.69 14.06
C HIS A 15 -5.71 34.67 14.52
N ILE A 16 -5.85 33.44 14.07
CA ILE A 16 -4.88 32.36 14.24
C ILE A 16 -3.97 32.31 13.01
N VAL A 17 -2.68 32.45 13.21
CA VAL A 17 -1.69 32.34 12.13
C VAL A 17 -0.82 31.10 12.36
N VAL A 18 -0.70 30.26 11.34
CA VAL A 18 0.12 29.04 11.35
C VAL A 18 1.29 29.23 10.40
N VAL A 19 2.51 29.20 10.92
CA VAL A 19 3.74 29.31 10.14
C VAL A 19 4.32 27.92 9.93
N GLY A 20 4.21 27.45 8.70
CA GLY A 20 4.61 26.10 8.28
C GLY A 20 3.45 25.28 7.74
N ASN A 21 3.44 25.04 6.44
CA ASN A 21 2.45 24.21 5.75
C ASN A 21 3.01 22.80 5.43
N GLY A 22 3.62 22.17 6.44
CA GLY A 22 4.03 20.77 6.40
C GLY A 22 2.95 19.83 6.95
N MET A 23 3.29 18.55 7.12
CA MET A 23 2.35 17.52 7.62
C MET A 23 1.70 17.91 8.96
N VAL A 24 2.49 18.44 9.90
CA VAL A 24 1.99 18.80 11.25
C VAL A 24 1.15 20.08 11.21
N GLY A 25 1.57 21.07 10.42
CA GLY A 25 0.78 22.31 10.20
C GLY A 25 -0.57 22.04 9.58
N GLN A 26 -0.60 21.20 8.52
CA GLN A 26 -1.83 20.74 7.89
C GLN A 26 -2.74 20.01 8.89
N HIS A 27 -2.18 19.08 9.66
CA HIS A 27 -2.96 18.33 10.64
C HIS A 27 -3.57 19.24 11.73
N LEU A 28 -2.83 20.27 12.18
CA LEU A 28 -3.39 21.27 13.08
C LEU A 28 -4.61 21.96 12.47
N VAL A 29 -4.50 22.39 11.23
CA VAL A 29 -5.60 23.09 10.53
C VAL A 29 -6.81 22.18 10.38
N GLU A 30 -6.61 20.91 10.06
CA GLU A 30 -7.69 19.90 10.03
C GLU A 30 -8.37 19.74 11.40
N GLN A 31 -7.58 19.72 12.49
CA GLN A 31 -8.12 19.64 13.85
C GLN A 31 -8.94 20.91 14.21
N LEU A 32 -8.47 22.10 13.82
CA LEU A 32 -9.21 23.33 13.99
C LEU A 32 -10.53 23.34 13.21
N VAL A 33 -10.53 22.83 11.98
CA VAL A 33 -11.75 22.68 11.17
C VAL A 33 -12.72 21.68 11.81
N GLN A 34 -12.26 20.52 12.23
CA GLN A 34 -13.08 19.51 12.92
C GLN A 34 -13.75 20.05 14.18
N LYS A 35 -13.10 21.01 14.87
CA LYS A 35 -13.63 21.68 16.06
C LYS A 35 -14.44 22.95 15.72
N ASN A 36 -14.74 23.20 14.44
CA ASN A 36 -15.43 24.39 13.95
C ASN A 36 -14.75 25.74 14.25
N ALA A 37 -13.47 25.74 14.61
CA ALA A 37 -12.72 26.96 14.91
C ALA A 37 -12.69 27.96 13.75
N HIS A 38 -12.72 27.47 12.50
CA HIS A 38 -12.76 28.28 11.27
C HIS A 38 -14.05 29.14 11.13
N LEU A 39 -15.08 28.85 11.90
CA LEU A 39 -16.31 29.66 11.98
C LEU A 39 -16.19 30.80 13.01
N GLU A 40 -15.31 30.68 13.99
CA GLU A 40 -15.14 31.62 15.11
C GLU A 40 -13.85 32.44 15.02
N HIS A 41 -12.85 31.94 14.26
CA HIS A 41 -11.55 32.56 14.07
C HIS A 41 -11.24 32.71 12.57
N ARG A 42 -10.49 33.76 12.25
CA ARG A 42 -9.80 33.85 10.98
C ARG A 42 -8.53 32.96 11.04
N ILE A 43 -8.32 32.08 10.08
CA ILE A 43 -7.15 31.21 10.04
C ILE A 43 -6.32 31.54 8.79
N THR A 44 -5.03 31.80 8.97
CA THR A 44 -4.08 31.97 7.86
C THR A 44 -2.93 30.99 8.03
N VAL A 45 -2.62 30.23 6.96
CA VAL A 45 -1.50 29.29 6.91
C VAL A 45 -0.47 29.80 5.93
N ILE A 46 0.81 29.81 6.36
CA ILE A 46 1.91 30.33 5.56
C ILE A 46 2.93 29.21 5.32
N GLY A 47 3.20 28.92 4.06
CA GLY A 47 4.18 27.94 3.61
C GLY A 47 5.32 28.57 2.82
N ALA A 48 6.58 28.33 3.22
CA ALA A 48 7.74 28.79 2.46
C ALA A 48 7.90 28.04 1.12
N GLU A 49 7.44 26.79 1.05
CA GLU A 49 7.37 26.02 -0.19
C GLU A 49 6.17 26.45 -1.05
N ARG A 50 6.31 26.32 -2.35
CA ARG A 50 5.23 26.63 -3.33
C ARG A 50 4.15 25.56 -3.42
N PHE A 51 4.32 24.44 -2.73
CA PHE A 51 3.42 23.29 -2.75
C PHE A 51 2.48 23.31 -1.54
N ILE A 52 1.26 22.83 -1.75
CA ILE A 52 0.34 22.49 -0.65
C ILE A 52 0.98 21.38 0.19
N ALA A 53 0.57 21.23 1.44
CA ALA A 53 1.08 20.20 2.33
C ALA A 53 1.05 18.80 1.68
N TYR A 54 2.13 18.10 1.75
CA TYR A 54 2.31 16.77 1.16
C TYR A 54 2.96 15.79 2.14
N ASP A 55 2.77 14.50 1.90
CA ASP A 55 3.34 13.41 2.70
C ASP A 55 4.84 13.26 2.46
N ARG A 56 5.64 13.82 3.36
CA ARG A 56 7.11 13.76 3.31
C ARG A 56 7.65 12.36 3.62
N VAL A 57 6.89 11.52 4.30
CA VAL A 57 7.29 10.14 4.60
C VAL A 57 7.31 9.30 3.32
N GLN A 58 6.51 9.68 2.33
CA GLN A 58 6.44 8.98 1.05
C GLN A 58 7.25 9.62 -0.09
N LEU A 59 8.14 10.56 0.19
CA LEU A 59 8.93 11.24 -0.84
C LEU A 59 9.67 10.29 -1.79
N SER A 60 10.26 9.22 -1.26
CA SER A 60 10.96 8.20 -2.07
C SER A 60 10.06 7.50 -3.10
N SER A 61 8.74 7.51 -2.91
CA SER A 61 7.79 6.91 -3.85
C SER A 61 7.69 7.61 -5.21
N LEU A 62 8.15 8.86 -5.30
CA LEU A 62 8.26 9.58 -6.58
C LEU A 62 9.24 8.91 -7.55
N PHE A 63 10.29 8.28 -7.05
CA PHE A 63 11.24 7.51 -7.85
C PHE A 63 10.69 6.15 -8.25
N ALA A 64 9.64 5.66 -7.55
CA ALA A 64 8.90 4.44 -7.88
C ALA A 64 7.68 4.69 -8.79
N GLY A 65 7.50 5.93 -9.31
CA GLY A 65 6.50 6.25 -10.32
C GLY A 65 5.24 6.96 -9.82
N LYS A 66 5.15 7.33 -8.52
CA LYS A 66 4.09 8.23 -8.05
C LYS A 66 4.28 9.64 -8.63
N SER A 67 3.18 10.37 -8.79
CA SER A 67 3.18 11.81 -9.12
C SER A 67 3.26 12.67 -7.86
N HIS A 68 3.49 13.98 -8.03
CA HIS A 68 3.40 14.94 -6.93
C HIS A 68 1.98 14.95 -6.32
N ASP A 69 0.93 14.87 -7.15
CA ASP A 69 -0.46 14.90 -6.71
C ASP A 69 -0.82 13.71 -5.80
N ASP A 70 -0.17 12.55 -6.02
CA ASP A 70 -0.38 11.36 -5.17
C ASP A 70 0.16 11.55 -3.73
N LEU A 71 0.98 12.57 -3.50
CA LEU A 71 1.53 12.87 -2.18
C LEU A 71 0.79 14.00 -1.46
N MET A 72 -0.06 14.78 -2.14
CA MET A 72 -0.74 15.93 -1.53
C MET A 72 -1.70 15.45 -0.44
N LEU A 73 -1.63 16.09 0.73
CA LEU A 73 -2.50 15.84 1.88
C LEU A 73 -3.83 16.59 1.79
N SER A 74 -3.87 17.65 0.99
CA SER A 74 -5.07 18.49 0.79
C SER A 74 -4.99 19.15 -0.58
N ASN A 75 -6.00 19.95 -0.92
CA ASN A 75 -6.05 20.75 -2.16
C ASN A 75 -6.57 22.17 -1.88
N GLN A 76 -6.40 23.07 -2.84
CA GLN A 76 -6.83 24.48 -2.70
C GLN A 76 -8.32 24.59 -2.40
N GLU A 77 -9.16 23.77 -3.03
CA GLU A 77 -10.62 23.78 -2.84
C GLU A 77 -11.01 23.51 -1.38
N TRP A 78 -10.26 22.64 -0.70
CA TRP A 78 -10.50 22.35 0.71
C TRP A 78 -10.26 23.58 1.60
N TYR A 79 -9.18 24.35 1.37
CA TYR A 79 -8.92 25.60 2.12
C TYR A 79 -9.97 26.65 1.83
N ASP A 80 -10.35 26.81 0.56
CA ASP A 80 -11.37 27.79 0.12
C ASP A 80 -12.74 27.47 0.71
N MET A 81 -13.13 26.20 0.73
CA MET A 81 -14.39 25.71 1.31
C MET A 81 -14.50 26.06 2.82
N HIS A 82 -13.40 26.00 3.55
CA HIS A 82 -13.37 26.31 4.99
C HIS A 82 -13.02 27.77 5.30
N GLY A 83 -12.88 28.63 4.28
CA GLY A 83 -12.55 30.04 4.44
C GLY A 83 -11.15 30.29 5.05
N ILE A 84 -10.21 29.34 4.86
CA ILE A 84 -8.85 29.42 5.39
C ILE A 84 -7.95 30.07 4.34
N GLN A 85 -7.23 31.11 4.73
CA GLN A 85 -6.29 31.75 3.85
C GLN A 85 -4.97 30.98 3.80
N LEU A 86 -4.65 30.43 2.62
CA LEU A 86 -3.37 29.73 2.36
C LEU A 86 -2.44 30.65 1.58
N VAL A 87 -1.22 30.87 2.10
CA VAL A 87 -0.16 31.69 1.47
C VAL A 87 1.03 30.77 1.24
N LEU A 88 1.33 30.45 -0.01
CA LEU A 88 2.43 29.58 -0.40
C LEU A 88 3.58 30.35 -1.05
N GLY A 89 4.80 29.81 -0.96
CA GLY A 89 6.00 30.44 -1.52
C GLY A 89 6.43 31.72 -0.82
N SER A 90 5.94 31.99 0.41
CA SER A 90 6.26 33.17 1.20
C SER A 90 6.93 32.76 2.50
N GLN A 91 8.09 33.36 2.77
CA GLN A 91 8.86 33.06 3.99
C GLN A 91 8.58 34.08 5.08
N VAL A 92 8.24 33.59 6.28
CA VAL A 92 8.23 34.44 7.48
C VAL A 92 9.67 34.70 7.90
N THR A 93 10.06 35.96 8.02
CA THR A 93 11.42 36.41 8.29
C THR A 93 11.60 37.04 9.67
N GLY A 94 10.48 37.34 10.37
CA GLY A 94 10.54 37.92 11.70
C GLY A 94 9.22 37.87 12.44
N ILE A 95 9.25 37.95 13.75
CA ILE A 95 8.10 38.01 14.64
C ILE A 95 8.30 39.21 15.58
N ASP A 96 7.38 40.17 15.54
CA ASP A 96 7.24 41.27 16.51
C ASP A 96 6.20 40.86 17.57
N ARG A 97 6.68 40.44 18.73
CA ARG A 97 5.87 39.94 19.84
C ARG A 97 5.05 41.05 20.50
N GLU A 98 5.63 42.27 20.60
CA GLU A 98 4.97 43.41 21.27
C GLU A 98 3.76 43.88 20.48
N GLN A 99 3.88 43.92 19.14
CA GLN A 99 2.79 44.34 18.25
C GLN A 99 1.99 43.18 17.69
N LYS A 100 2.30 41.94 18.07
CA LYS A 100 1.68 40.71 17.57
C LYS A 100 1.61 40.66 16.04
N ARG A 101 2.76 40.76 15.39
CA ARG A 101 2.89 40.77 13.93
C ARG A 101 4.01 39.85 13.47
N ILE A 102 3.84 39.32 12.29
CA ILE A 102 4.91 38.62 11.57
C ILE A 102 5.30 39.43 10.32
N LEU A 103 6.56 39.28 9.91
CA LEU A 103 7.12 39.86 8.69
C LEU A 103 7.21 38.75 7.63
N LEU A 104 6.65 39.04 6.45
CA LEU A 104 6.67 38.12 5.30
C LEU A 104 7.62 38.69 4.23
N ASP A 105 8.53 37.90 3.75
CA ASP A 105 9.51 38.25 2.70
C ASP A 105 10.23 39.59 2.96
N GLY A 106 10.29 40.01 4.24
CA GLY A 106 10.98 41.19 4.75
C GLY A 106 10.19 42.52 4.67
N GLU A 107 9.03 42.59 4.04
CA GLU A 107 8.28 43.83 3.81
C GLU A 107 6.80 43.76 4.22
N ASP A 108 6.12 42.65 3.90
CA ASP A 108 4.70 42.48 4.23
C ASP A 108 4.49 42.15 5.69
N VAL A 109 3.47 42.74 6.34
CA VAL A 109 3.17 42.54 7.76
C VAL A 109 1.80 41.95 7.95
N LEU A 110 1.71 40.84 8.69
CA LEU A 110 0.45 40.22 9.07
C LEU A 110 0.30 40.18 10.60
N GLY A 111 -0.82 40.71 11.12
CA GLY A 111 -1.13 40.66 12.56
C GLY A 111 -1.70 39.28 12.95
N TYR A 112 -1.48 38.88 14.21
CA TYR A 112 -2.06 37.68 14.80
C TYR A 112 -2.58 37.94 16.21
N ASP A 113 -3.55 37.17 16.66
CA ASP A 113 -3.93 37.04 18.06
C ASP A 113 -3.26 35.83 18.70
N GLN A 114 -3.18 34.73 17.93
CA GLN A 114 -2.47 33.50 18.29
C GLN A 114 -1.58 33.08 17.11
N LEU A 115 -0.34 32.69 17.43
CA LEU A 115 0.66 32.26 16.43
C LEU A 115 1.09 30.82 16.73
N VAL A 116 1.10 29.97 15.71
CA VAL A 116 1.61 28.61 15.82
C VAL A 116 2.81 28.41 14.89
N LEU A 117 3.95 28.06 15.46
CA LEU A 117 5.17 27.73 14.74
C LEU A 117 5.18 26.22 14.46
N ALA A 118 4.94 25.85 13.20
CA ALA A 118 5.01 24.48 12.68
C ALA A 118 6.12 24.37 11.62
N THR A 119 7.25 25.05 11.87
CA THR A 119 8.35 25.25 10.93
C THR A 119 9.14 23.98 10.64
N GLY A 120 9.00 22.93 11.46
CA GLY A 120 9.63 21.63 11.26
C GLY A 120 11.14 21.66 11.48
N SER A 121 11.89 21.07 10.56
CA SER A 121 13.34 20.91 10.65
C SER A 121 14.00 21.13 9.28
N TYR A 122 15.30 21.36 9.29
CA TYR A 122 16.15 21.42 8.10
C TYR A 122 17.22 20.31 8.12
N PRO A 123 17.71 19.87 6.94
CA PRO A 123 18.77 18.86 6.86
C PRO A 123 20.06 19.38 7.49
N PHE A 124 20.67 18.58 8.35
CA PHE A 124 22.01 18.86 8.85
C PHE A 124 23.06 18.49 7.81
N VAL A 125 23.83 19.48 7.36
CA VAL A 125 24.98 19.28 6.48
C VAL A 125 26.23 19.51 7.31
N PRO A 126 27.06 18.49 7.54
CA PRO A 126 28.32 18.64 8.28
C PRO A 126 29.22 19.71 7.62
N PRO A 127 30.09 20.38 8.39
CA PRO A 127 30.98 21.43 7.88
C PRO A 127 32.16 20.82 7.06
N ILE A 128 31.84 20.16 5.96
CA ILE A 128 32.76 19.50 5.05
C ILE A 128 33.15 20.49 3.96
N GLU A 129 34.44 20.64 3.70
CA GLU A 129 34.94 21.45 2.57
C GLU A 129 34.39 20.89 1.24
N GLY A 130 33.81 21.76 0.41
CA GLY A 130 33.20 21.40 -0.87
C GLY A 130 31.74 20.91 -0.78
N LYS A 131 31.07 21.03 0.36
CA LYS A 131 29.66 20.69 0.54
C LYS A 131 28.68 21.49 -0.34
N ASP A 132 29.08 22.66 -0.79
CA ASP A 132 28.25 23.57 -1.59
C ASP A 132 28.57 23.48 -3.12
N ARG A 133 29.21 22.40 -3.58
CA ARG A 133 29.53 22.16 -4.98
C ARG A 133 28.30 21.76 -5.78
N ASP A 134 28.34 21.98 -7.10
CA ASP A 134 27.30 21.51 -8.02
C ASP A 134 27.13 19.98 -7.92
N ASN A 135 25.91 19.45 -8.06
CA ASN A 135 25.54 18.03 -7.85
C ASN A 135 25.79 17.48 -6.45
N VAL A 136 25.81 18.38 -5.48
CA VAL A 136 25.78 18.04 -4.06
C VAL A 136 24.44 18.55 -3.50
N PHE A 137 23.61 17.69 -2.98
CA PHE A 137 22.22 17.96 -2.62
C PHE A 137 21.91 17.55 -1.19
N VAL A 138 20.75 17.99 -0.70
CA VAL A 138 20.05 17.45 0.46
C VAL A 138 18.81 16.70 -0.01
N TYR A 139 18.24 15.88 0.87
CA TYR A 139 17.03 15.06 0.59
C TYR A 139 15.90 15.46 1.53
N ARG A 140 15.08 16.45 1.16
CA ARG A 140 14.05 16.97 2.06
C ARG A 140 12.76 17.45 1.40
N THR A 141 12.84 18.09 0.24
CA THR A 141 11.70 18.74 -0.44
C THR A 141 11.47 18.17 -1.84
N LEU A 142 10.29 18.43 -2.42
CA LEU A 142 9.99 18.08 -3.80
C LEU A 142 10.96 18.74 -4.80
N ASP A 143 11.41 19.96 -4.49
CA ASP A 143 12.39 20.67 -5.32
C ASP A 143 13.76 19.99 -5.24
N ASP A 144 14.20 19.53 -4.05
CA ASP A 144 15.43 18.75 -3.91
C ASP A 144 15.40 17.48 -4.76
N LEU A 145 14.30 16.74 -4.71
CA LEU A 145 14.13 15.50 -5.47
C LEU A 145 14.17 15.76 -6.98
N SER A 146 13.55 16.85 -7.42
CA SER A 146 13.56 17.25 -8.82
C SER A 146 14.97 17.58 -9.31
N GLN A 147 15.77 18.27 -8.48
CA GLN A 147 17.17 18.59 -8.78
C GLN A 147 18.04 17.32 -8.77
N ILE A 148 17.89 16.44 -7.80
CA ILE A 148 18.60 15.15 -7.73
C ILE A 148 18.29 14.33 -8.99
N LYS A 149 17.01 14.20 -9.37
CA LYS A 149 16.61 13.47 -10.58
C LYS A 149 17.28 14.00 -11.84
N LYS A 150 17.31 15.33 -11.98
CA LYS A 150 17.98 15.98 -13.11
C LYS A 150 19.49 15.75 -13.11
N ALA A 151 20.13 15.80 -11.95
CA ALA A 151 21.58 15.60 -11.83
C ALA A 151 22.01 14.15 -12.11
N CYS A 152 21.10 13.19 -11.88
CA CYS A 152 21.32 11.77 -12.19
C CYS A 152 21.22 11.45 -13.69
N GLU A 153 20.71 12.36 -14.54
CA GLU A 153 20.67 12.16 -15.99
C GLU A 153 22.09 12.09 -16.57
N GLY A 154 22.52 10.89 -16.96
CA GLY A 154 23.87 10.64 -17.49
C GLY A 154 24.94 10.37 -16.43
N ALA A 155 24.65 10.51 -15.15
CA ALA A 155 25.53 10.11 -14.06
C ALA A 155 25.60 8.56 -13.94
N LYS A 156 26.72 8.06 -13.43
CA LYS A 156 26.96 6.60 -13.26
C LYS A 156 27.05 6.20 -11.80
N THR A 157 27.59 7.09 -10.96
CA THR A 157 27.91 6.79 -9.56
C THR A 157 27.31 7.83 -8.63
N GLY A 158 26.85 7.40 -7.47
CA GLY A 158 26.28 8.28 -6.45
C GLY A 158 26.68 7.89 -5.04
N ALA A 159 26.78 8.88 -4.16
CA ALA A 159 27.02 8.66 -2.75
C ALA A 159 25.98 9.36 -1.89
N VAL A 160 25.56 8.71 -0.79
CA VAL A 160 24.75 9.30 0.26
C VAL A 160 25.55 9.36 1.53
N ILE A 161 25.68 10.58 2.11
CA ILE A 161 26.34 10.79 3.40
C ILE A 161 25.29 10.75 4.50
N GLY A 162 25.29 9.66 5.25
CA GLY A 162 24.36 9.29 6.32
C GLY A 162 23.66 7.96 6.06
N GLY A 163 23.81 7.02 6.96
CA GLY A 163 23.24 5.65 6.92
C GLY A 163 22.02 5.49 7.84
N GLY A 164 21.34 6.58 8.17
CA GLY A 164 20.05 6.56 8.84
C GLY A 164 18.89 6.27 7.87
N LEU A 165 17.65 6.30 8.37
CA LEU A 165 16.44 5.98 7.61
C LEU A 165 16.37 6.75 6.27
N LEU A 166 16.35 8.09 6.33
CA LEU A 166 16.27 8.93 5.13
C LEU A 166 17.47 8.78 4.21
N GLY A 167 18.65 8.46 4.75
CA GLY A 167 19.84 8.21 3.96
C GLY A 167 19.75 6.94 3.14
N LEU A 168 19.21 5.87 3.71
CA LEU A 168 18.97 4.62 3.01
C LEU A 168 17.84 4.75 1.98
N GLU A 169 16.82 5.56 2.24
CA GLU A 169 15.80 5.90 1.24
C GLU A 169 16.40 6.70 0.07
N ALA A 170 17.24 7.69 0.36
CA ALA A 170 17.95 8.46 -0.67
C ALA A 170 18.89 7.56 -1.49
N ALA A 171 19.59 6.62 -0.87
CA ALA A 171 20.44 5.65 -1.56
C ALA A 171 19.61 4.73 -2.49
N ASN A 172 18.42 4.30 -2.04
CA ASN A 172 17.50 3.57 -2.90
C ASN A 172 17.04 4.41 -4.09
N ALA A 173 16.75 5.68 -3.88
CA ALA A 173 16.35 6.59 -4.94
C ALA A 173 17.44 6.71 -6.02
N LEU A 174 18.70 6.90 -5.64
CA LEU A 174 19.84 6.94 -6.57
C LEU A 174 20.00 5.63 -7.34
N LYS A 175 19.85 4.49 -6.64
CA LYS A 175 19.88 3.15 -7.26
C LYS A 175 18.75 2.97 -8.29
N LEU A 176 17.51 3.38 -7.94
CA LEU A 176 16.36 3.32 -8.87
C LEU A 176 16.56 4.21 -10.10
N LEU A 177 17.34 5.27 -9.99
CA LEU A 177 17.76 6.12 -11.09
C LEU A 177 18.93 5.52 -11.91
N GLY A 178 19.42 4.34 -11.54
CA GLY A 178 20.42 3.57 -12.29
C GLY A 178 21.87 3.82 -11.89
N LEU A 179 22.14 4.48 -10.77
CA LEU A 179 23.49 4.77 -10.32
C LEU A 179 24.06 3.62 -9.48
N GLU A 180 25.35 3.31 -9.66
CA GLU A 180 26.11 2.59 -8.65
C GLU A 180 26.18 3.45 -7.38
N THR A 181 25.62 2.95 -6.29
CA THR A 181 25.32 3.78 -5.12
C THR A 181 26.08 3.35 -3.88
N HIS A 182 26.71 4.32 -3.24
CA HIS A 182 27.50 4.17 -2.02
C HIS A 182 26.79 4.87 -0.85
N VAL A 183 26.76 4.23 0.33
CA VAL A 183 26.30 4.81 1.60
C VAL A 183 27.49 5.04 2.50
N ILE A 184 27.72 6.29 2.89
CA ILE A 184 28.83 6.71 3.76
C ILE A 184 28.28 7.02 5.15
N GLU A 185 28.58 6.16 6.13
CA GLU A 185 28.10 6.30 7.50
C GLU A 185 29.28 6.52 8.46
N PHE A 186 29.20 7.62 9.20
CA PHE A 186 30.20 7.98 10.21
C PHE A 186 30.22 7.02 11.40
N ALA A 187 29.04 6.56 11.81
CA ALA A 187 28.90 5.59 12.89
C ALA A 187 29.40 4.19 12.46
N PRO A 188 29.72 3.29 13.42
CA PRO A 188 30.16 1.94 13.13
C PRO A 188 29.08 1.04 12.51
N ARG A 189 27.81 1.49 12.51
CA ARG A 189 26.66 0.73 12.00
C ARG A 189 25.63 1.62 11.32
N LEU A 190 24.78 0.99 10.50
CA LEU A 190 23.59 1.65 9.94
C LEU A 190 22.54 1.89 11.02
N MET A 191 21.71 2.95 10.85
CA MET A 191 20.62 3.32 11.74
C MET A 191 21.03 3.35 13.23
N PRO A 192 22.10 4.05 13.62
CA PRO A 192 22.71 3.96 14.94
C PRO A 192 21.80 4.40 16.10
N VAL A 193 20.72 5.14 15.80
CA VAL A 193 19.71 5.56 16.78
C VAL A 193 18.74 4.42 17.11
N GLN A 194 18.32 3.64 16.10
CA GLN A 194 17.31 2.59 16.23
C GLN A 194 17.91 1.22 16.51
N LEU A 195 19.11 0.93 16.00
CA LEU A 195 19.70 -0.40 15.99
C LEU A 195 20.97 -0.47 16.86
N ASP A 196 21.19 -1.63 17.43
CA ASP A 196 22.47 -1.98 18.06
C ASP A 196 23.47 -2.57 17.03
N ASP A 197 24.66 -2.98 17.49
CA ASP A 197 25.71 -3.45 16.59
C ASP A 197 25.33 -4.73 15.85
N GLY A 198 24.63 -5.68 16.50
CA GLY A 198 24.19 -6.93 15.90
C GLY A 198 23.14 -6.70 14.81
N ALA A 199 22.12 -5.93 15.12
CA ALA A 199 21.07 -5.56 14.18
C ALA A 199 21.60 -4.75 12.99
N GLY A 200 22.52 -3.79 13.28
CA GLY A 200 23.15 -2.94 12.26
C GLY A 200 24.01 -3.74 11.28
N LEU A 201 24.67 -4.82 11.75
CA LEU A 201 25.44 -5.72 10.90
C LEU A 201 24.51 -6.50 9.95
N VAL A 202 23.45 -7.11 10.47
CA VAL A 202 22.45 -7.84 9.65
C VAL A 202 21.81 -6.91 8.63
N LEU A 203 21.46 -5.67 9.02
CA LEU A 203 20.92 -4.70 8.08
C LEU A 203 21.95 -4.37 6.98
N LYS A 204 23.21 -4.14 7.33
CA LYS A 204 24.29 -3.87 6.36
C LYS A 204 24.42 -4.99 5.33
N GLU A 205 24.50 -6.24 5.77
CA GLU A 205 24.60 -7.40 4.88
C GLU A 205 23.42 -7.49 3.91
N LYS A 206 22.20 -7.26 4.38
CA LYS A 206 21.00 -7.23 3.54
C LYS A 206 21.02 -6.09 2.53
N ILE A 207 21.43 -4.89 2.93
CA ILE A 207 21.53 -3.71 2.05
C ILE A 207 22.61 -3.92 0.97
N GLU A 208 23.75 -4.51 1.33
CA GLU A 208 24.82 -4.86 0.38
C GLU A 208 24.38 -5.96 -0.59
N ALA A 209 23.62 -6.95 -0.13
CA ALA A 209 23.01 -7.97 -0.99
C ALA A 209 22.03 -7.40 -2.01
N LEU A 210 21.42 -6.25 -1.74
CA LEU A 210 20.59 -5.51 -2.68
C LEU A 210 21.42 -4.71 -3.70
N GLY A 211 22.73 -4.72 -3.65
CA GLY A 211 23.62 -4.06 -4.61
C GLY A 211 23.95 -2.61 -4.30
N LEU A 212 23.87 -2.20 -3.04
CA LEU A 212 24.46 -0.96 -2.55
C LEU A 212 25.81 -1.26 -1.87
N THR A 213 26.73 -0.29 -1.91
CA THR A 213 28.02 -0.41 -1.19
C THR A 213 27.98 0.42 0.08
N VAL A 214 28.21 -0.19 1.25
CA VAL A 214 28.08 0.48 2.56
C VAL A 214 29.45 0.66 3.22
N HIS A 215 29.78 1.90 3.51
CA HIS A 215 31.01 2.33 4.18
C HIS A 215 30.67 2.83 5.59
N THR A 216 30.67 1.96 6.59
CA THR A 216 30.55 2.34 8.01
C THR A 216 31.89 2.84 8.59
N SER A 217 31.86 3.53 9.71
CA SER A 217 33.04 4.15 10.35
C SER A 217 33.83 5.02 9.35
N THR A 218 33.13 5.78 8.51
CA THR A 218 33.75 6.56 7.42
C THR A 218 33.34 8.03 7.51
N GLY A 219 34.29 8.88 7.88
CA GLY A 219 34.10 10.33 7.93
C GLY A 219 34.63 10.99 6.66
N THR A 220 33.79 11.77 5.98
CA THR A 220 34.21 12.59 4.85
C THR A 220 34.89 13.86 5.34
N GLU A 221 36.13 14.13 4.95
CA GLU A 221 36.88 15.33 5.31
C GLU A 221 36.66 16.47 4.30
N ARG A 222 36.67 16.13 3.00
CA ARG A 222 36.44 17.13 1.94
C ARG A 222 35.90 16.47 0.68
N ILE A 223 35.28 17.32 -0.16
CA ILE A 223 34.80 16.98 -1.50
C ILE A 223 35.53 17.91 -2.49
N CYS A 224 36.26 17.34 -3.46
CA CYS A 224 37.00 18.09 -4.46
C CYS A 224 36.69 17.55 -5.88
N ASP A 225 37.35 18.08 -6.92
CA ASP A 225 37.21 17.59 -8.27
C ASP A 225 37.72 16.15 -8.40
N GLY A 226 36.95 15.29 -9.06
CA GLY A 226 37.37 13.93 -9.40
C GLY A 226 38.18 13.85 -10.67
N GLU A 227 38.82 12.73 -10.90
CA GLU A 227 39.58 12.45 -12.14
C GLU A 227 38.73 11.63 -13.12
N THR A 228 37.87 10.72 -12.61
CA THR A 228 37.04 9.80 -13.40
C THR A 228 35.54 10.06 -13.25
N ALA A 229 35.14 10.75 -12.18
CA ALA A 229 33.79 11.22 -11.90
C ALA A 229 33.81 12.71 -11.50
N LYS A 230 32.64 13.31 -11.33
CA LYS A 230 32.51 14.75 -11.04
C LYS A 230 33.19 15.16 -9.73
N HIS A 231 33.07 14.31 -8.72
CA HIS A 231 33.55 14.57 -7.37
C HIS A 231 34.48 13.47 -6.86
N ARG A 232 35.44 13.86 -6.06
CA ARG A 232 36.28 12.98 -5.26
C ARG A 232 36.04 13.26 -3.78
N MET A 233 35.51 12.29 -3.09
CA MET A 233 35.32 12.29 -1.64
C MET A 233 36.59 11.79 -0.97
N VAL A 234 37.18 12.61 -0.11
CA VAL A 234 38.38 12.23 0.67
C VAL A 234 37.93 11.88 2.08
N PHE A 235 38.29 10.69 2.53
CA PHE A 235 37.98 10.17 3.85
C PHE A 235 39.18 10.20 4.78
N LYS A 236 38.92 10.25 6.07
CA LYS A 236 39.95 10.03 7.07
C LYS A 236 40.31 8.54 7.12
N ASP A 237 41.60 8.24 6.95
CA ASP A 237 42.13 6.87 7.08
C ASP A 237 41.56 5.81 6.11
N LYS A 238 40.94 6.22 5.00
CA LYS A 238 40.43 5.34 3.94
C LYS A 238 40.74 5.85 2.53
N ASP A 239 40.67 4.97 1.56
CA ASP A 239 40.84 5.32 0.15
C ASP A 239 39.74 6.27 -0.30
N PRO A 240 40.05 7.27 -1.14
CA PRO A 240 39.06 8.20 -1.65
C PRO A 240 38.06 7.51 -2.59
N LEU A 241 36.86 8.05 -2.69
CA LEU A 241 35.78 7.59 -3.56
C LEU A 241 35.43 8.66 -4.59
N GLU A 242 35.34 8.29 -5.86
CA GLU A 242 34.87 9.19 -6.92
C GLU A 242 33.44 8.91 -7.29
N VAL A 243 32.60 9.98 -7.35
CA VAL A 243 31.16 9.89 -7.64
C VAL A 243 30.67 11.12 -8.40
N ASP A 244 29.57 10.95 -9.14
CA ASP A 244 28.96 12.02 -9.95
C ASP A 244 27.96 12.88 -9.16
N VAL A 245 27.27 12.26 -8.18
CA VAL A 245 26.21 12.88 -7.39
C VAL A 245 26.42 12.55 -5.91
N ILE A 246 26.28 13.57 -5.04
CA ILE A 246 26.35 13.39 -3.60
C ILE A 246 25.07 13.92 -2.97
N VAL A 247 24.50 13.14 -2.01
CA VAL A 247 23.31 13.52 -1.25
C VAL A 247 23.63 13.50 0.23
N PHE A 248 23.42 14.62 0.91
CA PHE A 248 23.52 14.70 2.36
C PHE A 248 22.22 14.25 3.04
N SER A 249 22.31 13.32 3.93
CA SER A 249 21.23 12.83 4.80
C SER A 249 21.76 12.47 6.20
N ALA A 250 22.58 13.37 6.78
CA ALA A 250 23.30 13.18 8.04
C ALA A 250 22.50 13.64 9.28
N GLY A 251 21.17 13.58 9.19
CA GLY A 251 20.25 13.99 10.25
C GLY A 251 19.58 15.34 10.00
N ILE A 252 18.84 15.81 10.99
CA ILE A 252 18.05 17.05 10.91
C ILE A 252 18.35 17.97 12.10
N ARG A 253 18.00 19.25 11.96
CA ARG A 253 18.02 20.24 13.04
C ARG A 253 16.68 20.96 13.09
N PRO A 254 16.16 21.31 14.27
CA PRO A 254 14.96 22.12 14.42
C PRO A 254 15.06 23.45 13.66
N GLN A 255 13.99 23.82 12.95
CA GLN A 255 13.89 25.12 12.31
C GLN A 255 13.41 26.15 13.33
N ASP A 256 14.33 26.64 14.21
CA ASP A 256 14.05 27.49 15.36
C ASP A 256 14.55 28.93 15.17
N GLU A 257 15.04 29.33 14.00
CA GLU A 257 15.61 30.63 13.74
C GLU A 257 14.63 31.78 14.00
N LEU A 258 13.38 31.66 13.56
CA LEU A 258 12.35 32.66 13.83
C LEU A 258 12.13 32.87 15.34
N ALA A 259 12.12 31.78 16.09
CA ALA A 259 11.95 31.84 17.55
C ALA A 259 13.17 32.49 18.26
N ARG A 260 14.39 32.23 17.76
CA ARG A 260 15.61 32.89 18.23
C ARG A 260 15.57 34.39 17.96
N LEU A 261 15.20 34.79 16.75
CA LEU A 261 15.08 36.20 16.38
C LEU A 261 14.00 36.92 17.19
N ALA A 262 12.96 36.20 17.61
CA ALA A 262 11.87 36.70 18.45
C ALA A 262 12.18 36.57 19.96
N GLU A 263 13.40 36.17 20.35
CA GLU A 263 13.82 36.00 21.76
C GLU A 263 12.92 35.04 22.57
N LEU A 264 12.41 33.99 21.91
CA LEU A 264 11.73 32.88 22.58
C LEU A 264 12.78 31.93 23.18
N GLU A 265 12.40 31.21 24.22
CA GLU A 265 13.28 30.23 24.85
C GLU A 265 13.61 29.06 23.90
N ILE A 266 14.91 28.80 23.75
CA ILE A 266 15.46 27.76 22.87
C ILE A 266 16.37 26.84 23.67
N GLY A 267 16.28 25.53 23.44
CA GLY A 267 17.15 24.57 24.08
C GLY A 267 18.64 24.69 23.67
N GLU A 268 19.52 24.15 24.46
CA GLU A 268 21.00 24.22 24.23
C GLU A 268 21.39 23.61 22.86
N ARG A 269 20.71 22.55 22.43
CA ARG A 269 20.95 21.87 21.14
C ARG A 269 19.99 22.31 20.02
N GLY A 270 19.25 23.41 20.24
CA GLY A 270 18.17 23.89 19.40
C GLY A 270 16.80 23.36 19.84
N GLY A 271 15.76 23.83 19.16
CA GLY A 271 14.36 23.53 19.42
C GLY A 271 13.68 24.53 20.33
N ILE A 272 12.47 24.90 19.99
CA ILE A 272 11.65 25.90 20.69
C ILE A 272 11.09 25.23 21.94
N VAL A 273 11.44 25.75 23.13
CA VAL A 273 10.97 25.18 24.40
C VAL A 273 9.46 25.37 24.53
N ILE A 274 8.75 24.28 24.82
CA ILE A 274 7.30 24.29 25.02
C ILE A 274 6.89 23.65 26.33
N ASN A 275 5.75 24.10 26.88
CA ASN A 275 5.07 23.45 27.98
C ASN A 275 4.13 22.30 27.50
N ASN A 276 3.39 21.69 28.43
CA ASN A 276 2.47 20.60 28.11
C ASN A 276 1.29 21.02 27.20
N GLN A 277 0.98 22.32 27.08
CA GLN A 277 0.01 22.86 26.16
C GLN A 277 0.61 23.25 24.79
N CYS A 278 1.85 22.85 24.51
CA CYS A 278 2.63 23.28 23.35
C CYS A 278 2.87 24.79 23.24
N GLN A 279 2.68 25.53 24.32
CA GLN A 279 2.89 26.98 24.41
C GLN A 279 4.36 27.27 24.67
N THR A 280 4.88 28.30 24.02
CA THR A 280 6.28 28.75 24.17
C THR A 280 6.45 29.62 25.45
N SER A 281 7.60 30.32 25.58
CA SER A 281 7.81 31.34 26.58
C SER A 281 6.93 32.59 26.41
N ASP A 282 6.19 32.71 25.32
CA ASP A 282 5.17 33.70 25.03
C ASP A 282 3.79 33.08 25.04
N GLU A 283 2.84 33.67 25.80
CA GLU A 283 1.50 33.12 26.00
C GLU A 283 0.65 33.06 24.73
N ASN A 284 1.00 33.82 23.69
CA ASN A 284 0.27 33.85 22.41
C ASN A 284 0.95 33.07 21.28
N ILE A 285 2.08 32.42 21.58
CA ILE A 285 2.88 31.70 20.60
C ILE A 285 3.03 30.24 21.02
N TYR A 286 2.70 29.34 20.10
CA TYR A 286 2.81 27.87 20.24
C TYR A 286 3.87 27.34 19.29
N ALA A 287 4.45 26.18 19.61
CA ALA A 287 5.32 25.47 18.66
C ALA A 287 4.98 23.97 18.65
N ILE A 288 4.93 23.38 17.46
CA ILE A 288 4.53 21.98 17.26
C ILE A 288 5.41 21.27 16.22
N GLY A 289 5.58 19.97 16.39
CA GLY A 289 6.36 19.12 15.50
C GLY A 289 7.85 19.20 15.74
N GLU A 290 8.66 18.99 14.69
CA GLU A 290 10.12 18.83 14.79
C GLU A 290 10.86 20.11 15.22
N CYS A 291 10.23 21.28 15.20
CA CYS A 291 10.83 22.51 15.73
C CYS A 291 10.68 22.67 17.24
N ALA A 292 9.79 21.92 17.88
CA ALA A 292 9.48 22.03 19.30
C ALA A 292 10.42 21.15 20.15
N LEU A 293 10.76 21.66 21.35
CA LEU A 293 11.52 20.97 22.39
C LEU A 293 10.64 20.82 23.64
N TRP A 294 10.29 19.61 24.00
CA TRP A 294 9.54 19.29 25.21
C TRP A 294 10.36 18.40 26.13
N GLU A 295 10.51 18.81 27.40
CA GLU A 295 11.33 18.10 28.40
C GLU A 295 12.68 17.61 27.86
N GLN A 296 13.43 18.53 27.23
CA GLN A 296 14.75 18.29 26.62
C GLN A 296 14.73 17.25 25.45
N LYS A 297 13.55 16.90 24.92
CA LYS A 297 13.38 15.95 23.79
C LYS A 297 12.86 16.65 22.54
N ILE A 298 13.51 16.39 21.42
CA ILE A 298 13.05 16.73 20.08
C ILE A 298 12.59 15.44 19.44
N PHE A 299 11.39 15.47 18.86
CA PHE A 299 10.78 14.30 18.24
C PHE A 299 10.97 14.35 16.71
N GLY A 300 11.79 13.47 16.17
CA GLY A 300 12.07 13.40 14.72
C GLY A 300 11.11 12.48 13.94
N LEU A 301 9.89 12.29 14.43
CA LEU A 301 8.83 11.54 13.79
C LEU A 301 7.57 12.40 13.68
N VAL A 302 6.69 12.08 12.72
CA VAL A 302 5.48 12.87 12.48
C VAL A 302 4.40 12.66 13.54
N ALA A 303 4.26 11.44 14.08
CA ALA A 303 3.22 11.09 15.05
C ALA A 303 3.22 11.94 16.34
N PRO A 304 4.36 12.21 16.99
CA PRO A 304 4.43 13.16 18.08
C PRO A 304 3.91 14.56 17.71
N GLY A 305 4.27 15.04 16.50
CA GLY A 305 3.79 16.32 15.98
C GLY A 305 2.27 16.37 15.81
N TYR A 306 1.64 15.28 15.41
CA TYR A 306 0.18 15.16 15.32
C TYR A 306 -0.48 15.22 16.70
N THR A 307 0.14 14.63 17.71
CA THR A 307 -0.34 14.74 19.11
C THR A 307 -0.22 16.18 19.62
N MET A 308 0.90 16.85 19.36
CA MET A 308 1.07 18.27 19.67
C MET A 308 0.02 19.15 18.95
N ALA A 309 -0.27 18.88 17.68
CA ALA A 309 -1.26 19.60 16.90
C ALA A 309 -2.67 19.46 17.50
N ARG A 310 -3.07 18.26 17.93
CA ARG A 310 -4.36 18.02 18.61
C ARG A 310 -4.42 18.80 19.94
N THR A 311 -3.39 18.70 20.76
CA THR A 311 -3.29 19.44 22.02
C THR A 311 -3.42 20.95 21.78
N THR A 312 -2.70 21.48 20.80
CA THR A 312 -2.75 22.92 20.46
C THR A 312 -4.13 23.33 19.96
N ALA A 313 -4.78 22.51 19.13
CA ALA A 313 -6.13 22.77 18.66
C ALA A 313 -7.14 22.80 19.81
N ASP A 314 -7.03 21.90 20.80
CA ASP A 314 -7.87 21.91 21.99
C ASP A 314 -7.70 23.22 22.78
N VAL A 315 -6.46 23.62 23.00
CA VAL A 315 -6.13 24.85 23.73
C VAL A 315 -6.66 26.09 23.00
N LEU A 316 -6.41 26.20 21.70
CA LEU A 316 -6.86 27.33 20.88
C LEU A 316 -8.39 27.47 20.79
N THR A 317 -9.10 26.35 20.93
CA THR A 317 -10.59 26.33 20.92
C THR A 317 -11.21 26.36 22.32
N GLY A 318 -10.40 26.45 23.37
CA GLY A 318 -10.88 26.45 24.76
C GLY A 318 -11.47 25.11 25.21
N MET A 319 -11.18 24.01 24.48
CA MET A 319 -11.61 22.67 24.86
C MET A 319 -10.71 22.10 25.96
N PRO A 320 -11.24 21.22 26.83
CA PRO A 320 -10.41 20.51 27.81
C PRO A 320 -9.27 19.77 27.12
N SER A 321 -8.05 19.92 27.62
CA SER A 321 -6.88 19.21 27.09
C SER A 321 -6.06 18.63 28.25
N ASP A 322 -5.75 17.37 28.16
CA ASP A 322 -4.82 16.70 29.07
C ASP A 322 -3.35 17.14 28.90
N GLY A 323 -3.08 17.92 27.87
CA GLY A 323 -1.76 18.35 27.48
C GLY A 323 -0.94 17.25 26.78
N PHE A 324 0.18 17.67 26.19
CA PHE A 324 1.17 16.76 25.62
C PHE A 324 1.97 16.10 26.73
N LYS A 325 1.99 14.78 26.76
CA LYS A 325 2.67 13.96 27.79
C LYS A 325 3.84 13.15 27.21
N GLY A 326 4.38 13.59 26.08
CA GLY A 326 5.35 12.84 25.30
C GLY A 326 4.68 11.96 24.24
N ALA A 327 5.48 11.23 23.51
CA ALA A 327 4.99 10.30 22.48
C ALA A 327 5.91 9.09 22.35
N ASP A 328 5.35 7.99 21.90
CA ASP A 328 6.09 6.80 21.54
C ASP A 328 6.94 7.05 20.29
N MET A 329 8.21 6.60 20.36
CA MET A 329 9.19 6.75 19.29
C MET A 329 9.47 5.42 18.57
N SER A 330 8.64 4.41 18.79
CA SER A 330 8.75 3.12 18.11
C SER A 330 8.57 3.28 16.61
N THR A 331 9.34 2.51 15.85
CA THR A 331 9.35 2.57 14.39
C THR A 331 9.17 1.17 13.80
N LYS A 332 8.35 1.07 12.76
CA LYS A 332 8.22 -0.13 11.91
C LYS A 332 8.40 0.31 10.47
N LEU A 333 9.42 -0.19 9.83
CA LEU A 333 9.86 0.24 8.52
C LEU A 333 10.05 -0.95 7.60
N LYS A 334 9.77 -0.77 6.32
CA LYS A 334 10.18 -1.69 5.27
C LYS A 334 11.18 -0.96 4.36
N LEU A 335 12.45 -1.09 4.72
CA LEU A 335 13.54 -0.35 4.11
C LEU A 335 14.15 -1.12 2.96
N LEU A 336 14.02 -0.66 1.73
CA LEU A 336 14.45 -1.39 0.51
C LEU A 336 13.95 -2.84 0.44
N GLY A 337 12.83 -3.16 1.08
CA GLY A 337 12.33 -4.53 1.19
C GLY A 337 12.82 -5.30 2.41
N VAL A 338 13.73 -4.74 3.20
CA VAL A 338 14.17 -5.29 4.49
C VAL A 338 13.26 -4.78 5.61
N ASP A 339 12.73 -5.69 6.38
CA ASP A 339 11.93 -5.35 7.57
C ASP A 339 12.85 -4.89 8.71
N VAL A 340 12.56 -3.72 9.26
CA VAL A 340 13.30 -3.12 10.38
C VAL A 340 12.31 -2.52 11.37
N ALA A 341 12.46 -2.84 12.66
CA ALA A 341 11.64 -2.24 13.70
C ALA A 341 12.44 -2.01 14.99
N SER A 342 12.03 -0.97 15.71
CA SER A 342 12.57 -0.64 17.03
C SER A 342 11.44 -0.17 17.94
N ILE A 343 11.40 -0.65 19.17
CA ILE A 343 10.38 -0.33 20.19
C ILE A 343 11.07 0.18 21.44
N GLY A 344 10.57 1.27 22.01
CA GLY A 344 10.94 1.77 23.33
C GLY A 344 12.45 1.94 23.56
N ASP A 345 12.94 1.49 24.72
CA ASP A 345 14.36 1.52 25.11
C ASP A 345 15.17 0.38 24.46
N ALA A 346 15.27 0.40 23.15
CA ALA A 346 16.01 -0.59 22.36
C ALA A 346 17.52 -0.59 22.63
N GLN A 347 18.07 0.52 23.18
CA GLN A 347 19.50 0.73 23.45
C GLN A 347 19.87 0.44 24.92
N MET A 348 18.95 -0.09 25.73
CA MET A 348 19.19 -0.43 27.15
C MET A 348 19.72 0.74 27.99
N GLN A 349 19.12 1.92 27.86
CA GLN A 349 19.49 3.08 28.64
C GLN A 349 18.94 3.03 30.09
N THR A 350 17.91 2.20 30.32
CA THR A 350 17.29 1.99 31.62
C THR A 350 18.23 1.18 32.50
N GLU A 351 18.53 1.71 33.71
CA GLU A 351 19.40 1.03 34.66
C GLU A 351 18.84 -0.35 35.06
N GLY A 352 19.69 -1.38 35.02
CA GLY A 352 19.30 -2.76 35.34
C GLY A 352 18.51 -3.49 34.25
N ALA A 353 18.31 -2.89 33.10
CA ALA A 353 17.69 -3.59 31.95
C ALA A 353 18.51 -4.82 31.52
N GLN A 354 17.82 -5.87 31.09
CA GLN A 354 18.41 -7.11 30.59
C GLN A 354 17.97 -7.32 29.13
N GLU A 355 18.81 -7.99 28.35
CA GLU A 355 18.51 -8.30 26.95
C GLU A 355 18.42 -9.80 26.68
N MET A 356 17.60 -10.16 25.71
CA MET A 356 17.51 -11.46 25.09
C MET A 356 17.64 -11.29 23.59
N VAL A 357 18.54 -12.04 22.97
CA VAL A 357 18.86 -11.90 21.54
C VAL A 357 18.70 -13.25 20.84
N LEU A 358 18.03 -13.22 19.70
CA LEU A 358 17.98 -14.30 18.72
C LEU A 358 18.61 -13.79 17.43
N GLN A 359 19.61 -14.50 16.93
CA GLN A 359 20.23 -14.22 15.64
C GLN A 359 20.25 -15.49 14.78
N ASP A 360 19.62 -15.42 13.62
CA ASP A 360 19.68 -16.44 12.58
C ASP A 360 20.46 -15.87 11.39
N ALA A 361 21.72 -16.27 11.29
CA ALA A 361 22.61 -15.82 10.22
C ALA A 361 22.22 -16.40 8.84
N VAL A 362 21.52 -17.54 8.80
CA VAL A 362 21.09 -18.19 7.55
C VAL A 362 19.89 -17.46 6.96
N ALA A 363 18.88 -17.16 7.77
CA ALA A 363 17.73 -16.40 7.36
C ALA A 363 17.98 -14.88 7.32
N GLY A 364 19.09 -14.42 7.92
CA GLY A 364 19.41 -12.99 8.07
C GLY A 364 18.39 -12.30 8.99
N ILE A 365 18.06 -12.93 10.12
CA ILE A 365 17.09 -12.41 11.10
C ILE A 365 17.83 -12.06 12.39
N TYR A 366 17.49 -10.90 12.94
CA TYR A 366 17.91 -10.47 14.26
C TYR A 366 16.71 -9.97 15.06
N LYS A 367 16.48 -10.57 16.24
CA LYS A 367 15.43 -10.15 17.17
C LYS A 367 16.05 -9.95 18.55
N LYS A 368 15.78 -8.82 19.17
CA LYS A 368 16.22 -8.48 20.52
C LYS A 368 15.03 -7.99 21.34
N LEU A 369 14.89 -8.48 22.55
CA LEU A 369 13.98 -7.95 23.56
C LEU A 369 14.81 -7.35 24.70
N VAL A 370 14.37 -6.19 25.19
CA VAL A 370 14.91 -5.52 26.38
C VAL A 370 13.85 -5.54 27.44
N VAL A 371 14.17 -6.11 28.60
CA VAL A 371 13.23 -6.25 29.73
C VAL A 371 13.77 -5.56 30.97
N ASP A 372 12.92 -5.28 31.93
CA ASP A 372 13.29 -4.71 33.22
C ASP A 372 14.15 -5.68 34.06
N ALA A 373 14.72 -5.22 35.17
CA ALA A 373 15.56 -6.00 36.04
C ALA A 373 14.87 -7.26 36.63
N SER A 374 13.55 -7.28 36.67
CA SER A 374 12.76 -8.42 37.13
C SER A 374 12.41 -9.41 36.02
N GLY A 375 12.61 -9.03 34.75
CA GLY A 375 12.23 -9.84 33.59
C GLY A 375 10.72 -9.84 33.32
N THR A 376 9.96 -8.95 33.97
CA THR A 376 8.50 -8.98 33.94
C THR A 376 7.87 -7.93 33.02
N GLN A 377 8.63 -6.93 32.59
CA GLN A 377 8.12 -5.87 31.69
C GLN A 377 9.02 -5.71 30.48
N LEU A 378 8.39 -5.57 29.30
CA LEU A 378 9.11 -5.20 28.09
C LEU A 378 9.43 -3.70 28.11
N LEU A 379 10.71 -3.36 28.03
CA LEU A 379 11.21 -2.00 27.94
C LEU A 379 11.50 -1.58 26.51
N GLY A 380 11.86 -2.52 25.63
CA GLY A 380 12.18 -2.25 24.26
C GLY A 380 12.39 -3.50 23.43
N ALA A 381 12.47 -3.33 22.11
CA ALA A 381 12.78 -4.42 21.19
C ALA A 381 13.45 -3.89 19.91
N ILE A 382 14.23 -4.76 19.26
CA ILE A 382 14.78 -4.56 17.90
C ILE A 382 14.43 -5.77 17.06
N LEU A 383 13.90 -5.55 15.83
CA LEU A 383 13.60 -6.59 14.87
C LEU A 383 14.21 -6.21 13.51
N VAL A 384 15.03 -7.08 12.92
CA VAL A 384 15.60 -6.90 11.59
C VAL A 384 15.47 -8.19 10.79
N GLY A 385 14.98 -8.08 9.56
CA GLY A 385 14.75 -9.19 8.64
C GLY A 385 13.39 -9.85 8.76
N ASP A 386 12.81 -9.87 9.95
CA ASP A 386 11.44 -10.26 10.23
C ASP A 386 10.87 -9.37 11.33
N ASN A 387 9.81 -8.62 11.04
CA ASN A 387 9.11 -7.75 11.98
C ASN A 387 7.64 -8.13 12.18
N SER A 388 7.27 -9.38 11.92
CA SER A 388 5.91 -9.89 12.10
C SER A 388 5.39 -9.72 13.52
N ASP A 389 6.26 -9.88 14.52
CA ASP A 389 5.94 -9.76 15.95
C ASP A 389 5.83 -8.31 16.46
N TYR A 390 6.12 -7.32 15.61
CA TYR A 390 6.19 -5.92 16.04
C TYR A 390 4.90 -5.45 16.72
N ASP A 391 3.74 -5.73 16.14
CA ASP A 391 2.47 -5.19 16.62
C ASP A 391 2.13 -5.75 18.02
N ALA A 392 2.37 -7.05 18.24
CA ALA A 392 2.18 -7.70 19.55
C ALA A 392 3.15 -7.14 20.60
N LEU A 393 4.42 -7.02 20.26
CA LEU A 393 5.45 -6.49 21.15
C LEU A 393 5.21 -4.99 21.47
N LEU A 394 4.78 -4.20 20.49
CA LEU A 394 4.43 -2.80 20.69
C LEU A 394 3.25 -2.66 21.68
N GLN A 395 2.20 -3.48 21.52
CA GLN A 395 1.08 -3.49 22.44
C GLN A 395 1.52 -3.90 23.87
N CYS A 396 2.36 -4.91 23.96
CA CYS A 396 2.94 -5.32 25.24
C CYS A 396 3.71 -4.17 25.92
N TYR A 397 4.55 -3.45 25.18
CA TYR A 397 5.32 -2.30 25.64
C TYR A 397 4.40 -1.13 26.08
N LEU A 398 3.49 -0.69 25.21
CA LEU A 398 2.62 0.46 25.47
C LEU A 398 1.68 0.24 26.66
N ASN A 399 1.15 -0.99 26.80
CA ASN A 399 0.20 -1.34 27.84
C ASN A 399 0.87 -1.90 29.11
N LYS A 400 2.22 -1.98 29.14
CA LYS A 400 2.99 -2.52 30.25
C LYS A 400 2.50 -3.90 30.70
N THR A 401 2.19 -4.75 29.70
CA THR A 401 1.71 -6.11 29.94
C THR A 401 2.79 -6.92 30.66
N VAL A 402 2.39 -7.65 31.68
CA VAL A 402 3.32 -8.53 32.42
C VAL A 402 3.72 -9.69 31.50
N LEU A 403 5.03 -9.87 31.35
CA LEU A 403 5.58 -10.93 30.51
C LEU A 403 5.41 -12.32 31.15
N PRO A 404 5.31 -13.39 30.36
CA PRO A 404 5.30 -14.75 30.87
C PRO A 404 6.64 -15.12 31.53
N ASP A 405 6.63 -16.13 32.41
CA ASP A 405 7.82 -16.58 33.19
C ASP A 405 9.07 -16.88 32.35
N HIS A 406 8.89 -17.20 31.07
CA HIS A 406 9.97 -17.43 30.11
C HIS A 406 9.86 -16.43 28.94
N ALA A 407 10.06 -15.14 29.22
CA ALA A 407 9.96 -14.07 28.21
C ALA A 407 10.83 -14.31 26.94
N ALA A 408 11.91 -15.09 27.03
CA ALA A 408 12.70 -15.50 25.87
C ALA A 408 11.90 -16.25 24.79
N ASN A 409 10.81 -16.91 25.17
CA ASN A 409 9.97 -17.63 24.20
C ASN A 409 9.28 -16.66 23.21
N LEU A 410 9.08 -15.40 23.60
CA LEU A 410 8.54 -14.37 22.72
C LEU A 410 9.42 -14.04 21.51
N LEU A 411 10.70 -14.46 21.54
CA LEU A 411 11.58 -14.37 20.35
C LEU A 411 11.19 -15.37 19.25
N PHE A 412 10.47 -16.41 19.61
CA PHE A 412 10.04 -17.48 18.70
C PHE A 412 8.54 -17.44 18.42
N ASP A 413 7.73 -17.04 19.40
CA ASP A 413 6.28 -17.02 19.29
C ASP A 413 5.69 -15.97 20.26
N THR A 414 5.06 -14.93 19.70
CA THR A 414 4.37 -13.89 20.45
C THR A 414 2.93 -14.24 20.82
N GLY A 415 2.37 -15.35 20.34
CA GLY A 415 1.05 -15.84 20.71
C GLY A 415 0.88 -16.14 22.21
N MET A 416 2.00 -16.19 22.96
CA MET A 416 1.97 -16.32 24.43
C MET A 416 1.56 -15.03 25.18
N LEU A 417 1.36 -13.90 24.45
CA LEU A 417 0.87 -12.63 25.04
C LEU A 417 -0.67 -12.58 25.14
N ASP A 418 -1.35 -13.71 24.97
CA ASP A 418 -2.81 -13.83 25.03
C ASP A 418 -3.35 -13.55 26.44
N GLY A 419 -3.70 -12.29 26.69
CA GLY A 419 -4.48 -11.82 27.82
C GLY A 419 -5.57 -10.85 27.36
N GLU A 420 -6.72 -10.80 28.03
CA GLU A 420 -7.74 -9.79 27.72
C GLU A 420 -7.13 -8.38 27.89
N MET A 421 -7.00 -7.64 26.79
CA MET A 421 -6.54 -6.27 26.81
C MET A 421 -7.54 -5.39 27.57
N PRO A 422 -7.11 -4.58 28.55
CA PRO A 422 -8.00 -3.63 29.24
C PRO A 422 -8.52 -2.56 28.28
N ASP A 423 -9.64 -1.93 28.59
CA ASP A 423 -10.23 -0.87 27.74
C ASP A 423 -9.32 0.37 27.60
N SER A 424 -8.42 0.58 28.59
CA SER A 424 -7.39 1.63 28.52
C SER A 424 -6.24 1.31 27.57
N ALA A 425 -6.17 0.10 27.00
CA ALA A 425 -5.10 -0.31 26.11
C ALA A 425 -5.11 0.52 24.82
N ILE A 426 -3.96 1.10 24.47
CA ILE A 426 -3.79 1.91 23.26
C ILE A 426 -3.70 0.95 22.06
N ILE A 427 -4.69 0.98 21.17
CA ILE A 427 -4.72 0.20 19.93
C ILE A 427 -4.03 0.95 18.79
N CYS A 428 -4.28 2.25 18.68
CA CYS A 428 -3.67 3.08 17.65
C CYS A 428 -2.80 4.17 18.28
N SER A 429 -1.48 4.00 18.27
CA SER A 429 -0.54 4.99 18.83
C SER A 429 -0.50 6.30 18.02
N CYS A 430 -0.66 6.23 16.68
CA CYS A 430 -0.67 7.43 15.83
C CYS A 430 -1.81 8.39 16.16
N HIS A 431 -2.98 7.87 16.54
CA HIS A 431 -4.17 8.65 16.87
C HIS A 431 -4.60 8.53 18.33
N ASN A 432 -3.79 7.87 19.16
CA ASN A 432 -4.01 7.65 20.59
C ASN A 432 -5.42 7.07 20.89
N VAL A 433 -5.86 6.11 20.05
CA VAL A 433 -7.16 5.46 20.19
C VAL A 433 -7.00 4.22 21.06
N THR A 434 -7.75 4.16 22.14
CA THR A 434 -7.78 3.02 23.06
C THR A 434 -8.75 1.93 22.61
N LYS A 435 -8.67 0.74 23.20
CA LYS A 435 -9.69 -0.30 23.02
C LYS A 435 -11.05 0.21 23.48
N GLY A 436 -11.11 0.93 24.60
CA GLY A 436 -12.35 1.53 25.12
C GLY A 436 -12.99 2.52 24.15
N ASP A 437 -12.20 3.35 23.44
CA ASP A 437 -12.72 4.26 22.42
C ASP A 437 -13.35 3.48 21.25
N LEU A 438 -12.69 2.42 20.79
CA LEU A 438 -13.24 1.53 19.76
C LEU A 438 -14.53 0.85 20.25
N VAL A 439 -14.51 0.30 21.45
CA VAL A 439 -15.67 -0.36 22.09
C VAL A 439 -16.84 0.61 22.26
N ALA A 440 -16.58 1.83 22.71
CA ALA A 440 -17.62 2.86 22.85
C ALA A 440 -18.26 3.21 21.51
N GLU A 441 -17.45 3.36 20.45
CA GLU A 441 -17.93 3.63 19.10
C GLU A 441 -18.72 2.47 18.50
N ILE A 442 -18.29 1.22 18.76
CA ILE A 442 -19.02 0.02 18.36
C ILE A 442 -20.37 -0.06 19.12
N GLN A 443 -20.38 0.22 20.42
CA GLN A 443 -21.61 0.26 21.23
C GLN A 443 -22.57 1.40 20.83
N ALA A 444 -22.04 2.49 20.28
CA ALA A 444 -22.83 3.58 19.70
C ALA A 444 -23.49 3.22 18.35
N GLY A 445 -23.19 2.03 17.80
CA GLY A 445 -23.85 1.48 16.62
C GLY A 445 -22.97 1.35 15.38
N THR A 446 -21.67 1.58 15.50
CA THR A 446 -20.73 1.37 14.37
C THR A 446 -20.39 -0.11 14.26
N THR A 447 -20.86 -0.78 13.19
CA THR A 447 -20.76 -2.24 13.00
C THR A 447 -19.82 -2.67 11.88
N ASN A 448 -19.19 -1.73 11.18
CA ASN A 448 -18.26 -2.06 10.11
C ASN A 448 -16.91 -1.36 10.27
N LEU A 449 -15.86 -1.97 9.73
CA LEU A 449 -14.48 -1.53 9.89
C LEU A 449 -14.20 -0.16 9.24
N THR A 450 -14.87 0.15 8.13
CA THR A 450 -14.64 1.41 7.39
C THR A 450 -15.14 2.59 8.21
N ASP A 451 -16.35 2.51 8.73
CA ASP A 451 -16.95 3.56 9.57
C ASP A 451 -16.22 3.66 10.91
N LEU A 452 -15.84 2.53 11.53
CA LEU A 452 -15.06 2.52 12.76
C LEU A 452 -13.73 3.26 12.58
N LYS A 453 -13.02 3.01 11.49
CA LYS A 453 -11.79 3.74 11.15
C LYS A 453 -12.06 5.21 10.85
N ALA A 454 -13.15 5.53 10.14
CA ALA A 454 -13.50 6.91 9.82
C ALA A 454 -13.83 7.73 11.08
N ASN A 455 -14.57 7.14 12.01
CA ASN A 455 -15.03 7.81 13.23
C ASN A 455 -13.92 7.93 14.28
N THR A 456 -13.14 6.87 14.48
CA THR A 456 -12.07 6.84 15.50
C THR A 456 -10.70 7.27 14.97
N LYS A 457 -10.51 7.33 13.66
CA LYS A 457 -9.22 7.52 12.96
C LYS A 457 -8.21 6.38 13.19
N ALA A 458 -8.55 5.34 13.93
CA ALA A 458 -7.69 4.18 14.11
C ALA A 458 -7.40 3.49 12.77
N GLY A 459 -6.14 3.21 12.48
CA GLY A 459 -5.71 2.55 11.25
C GLY A 459 -5.69 3.43 9.99
N THR A 460 -5.93 4.75 10.11
CA THR A 460 -5.89 5.70 8.98
C THR A 460 -4.53 6.39 8.80
N GLY A 461 -3.65 6.38 9.82
CA GLY A 461 -2.29 6.90 9.76
C GLY A 461 -1.31 5.90 9.16
N CYS A 462 -0.41 5.32 9.96
CA CYS A 462 0.57 4.33 9.50
C CYS A 462 -0.05 2.98 9.07
N GLY A 463 -1.31 2.71 9.44
CA GLY A 463 -2.03 1.49 9.10
C GLY A 463 -1.67 0.23 9.91
N GLY A 464 -0.65 0.30 10.78
CA GLY A 464 -0.13 -0.85 11.54
C GLY A 464 -1.16 -1.50 12.46
N CYS A 465 -2.07 -0.72 13.04
CA CYS A 465 -3.10 -1.23 13.96
C CYS A 465 -4.36 -1.79 13.27
N SER A 466 -4.44 -1.82 11.94
CA SER A 466 -5.67 -2.17 11.21
C SER A 466 -6.22 -3.55 11.54
N ASN A 467 -5.35 -4.54 11.73
CA ASN A 467 -5.75 -5.91 12.09
C ASN A 467 -6.30 -5.95 13.51
N MET A 468 -5.65 -5.23 14.45
CA MET A 468 -6.10 -5.15 15.83
C MET A 468 -7.45 -4.44 15.96
N VAL A 469 -7.64 -3.33 15.21
CA VAL A 469 -8.94 -2.64 15.15
C VAL A 469 -10.05 -3.57 14.67
N LYS A 470 -9.76 -4.41 13.67
CA LYS A 470 -10.71 -5.41 13.17
C LYS A 470 -10.99 -6.47 14.24
N SER A 471 -9.96 -6.99 14.90
CA SER A 471 -10.12 -7.98 15.96
C SER A 471 -10.99 -7.47 17.12
N VAL A 472 -10.78 -6.20 17.55
CA VAL A 472 -11.62 -5.58 18.58
C VAL A 472 -13.06 -5.43 18.10
N LEU A 473 -13.28 -5.03 16.84
CA LEU A 473 -14.62 -4.92 16.24
C LEU A 473 -15.32 -6.28 16.26
N ASP A 474 -14.69 -7.31 15.73
CA ASP A 474 -15.26 -8.65 15.60
C ASP A 474 -15.58 -9.25 16.99
N THR A 475 -14.65 -9.13 17.95
CA THR A 475 -14.83 -9.61 19.33
C THR A 475 -15.97 -8.88 20.04
N GLN A 476 -16.05 -7.55 19.89
CA GLN A 476 -17.07 -6.76 20.56
C GLN A 476 -18.47 -6.99 19.96
N LEU A 477 -18.57 -7.11 18.63
CA LEU A 477 -19.82 -7.44 17.96
C LEU A 477 -20.32 -8.83 18.40
N ALA A 478 -19.42 -9.81 18.47
CA ALA A 478 -19.76 -11.15 19.00
C ALA A 478 -20.24 -11.11 20.46
N ALA A 479 -19.59 -10.31 21.33
CA ALA A 479 -19.97 -10.13 22.73
C ALA A 479 -21.34 -9.43 22.88
N MET A 480 -21.71 -8.55 21.94
CA MET A 480 -23.02 -7.89 21.91
C MET A 480 -24.13 -8.77 21.32
N GLY A 481 -23.81 -10.02 20.93
CA GLY A 481 -24.76 -10.92 20.26
C GLY A 481 -25.16 -10.42 18.85
N VAL A 482 -24.43 -9.46 18.31
CA VAL A 482 -24.54 -9.04 16.92
C VAL A 482 -23.74 -10.06 16.13
N GLU A 483 -24.40 -10.88 15.34
CA GLU A 483 -23.69 -11.69 14.35
C GLU A 483 -22.82 -10.75 13.51
N VAL A 484 -21.55 -11.07 13.40
CA VAL A 484 -20.64 -10.31 12.51
C VAL A 484 -21.29 -10.31 11.13
N ASN A 485 -21.72 -9.16 10.68
CA ASN A 485 -22.56 -9.05 9.50
C ASN A 485 -21.68 -9.27 8.25
N ASN A 486 -21.53 -10.52 7.85
CA ASN A 486 -20.92 -10.93 6.59
C ASN A 486 -21.93 -10.86 5.42
N HIS A 487 -23.05 -10.13 5.59
CA HIS A 487 -24.07 -9.99 4.58
C HIS A 487 -23.49 -9.37 3.31
N LEU A 488 -23.87 -9.95 2.19
CA LEU A 488 -23.39 -9.50 0.87
C LEU A 488 -23.79 -8.04 0.61
N CYS A 489 -25.03 -7.68 0.96
CA CYS A 489 -25.57 -6.32 0.84
C CYS A 489 -26.92 -6.23 1.60
N GLU A 490 -27.56 -5.07 1.55
CA GLU A 490 -28.90 -4.84 2.13
C GLU A 490 -30.02 -5.75 1.58
N HIS A 491 -29.83 -6.33 0.39
CA HIS A 491 -30.83 -7.20 -0.24
C HIS A 491 -30.69 -8.67 0.17
N PHE A 492 -29.50 -9.09 0.63
CA PHE A 492 -29.25 -10.46 1.05
C PHE A 492 -28.52 -10.47 2.39
N GLU A 493 -29.19 -11.02 3.38
CA GLU A 493 -28.64 -11.32 4.72
C GLU A 493 -27.78 -12.60 4.70
N LEU A 494 -27.05 -12.79 3.61
CA LEU A 494 -26.19 -13.94 3.32
C LEU A 494 -24.82 -13.45 2.90
N SER A 495 -23.77 -14.15 3.31
CA SER A 495 -22.46 -14.04 2.71
C SER A 495 -22.44 -14.61 1.27
N ARG A 496 -21.38 -14.38 0.52
CA ARG A 496 -21.23 -15.02 -0.79
C ARG A 496 -21.15 -16.53 -0.66
N GLN A 497 -20.47 -17.04 0.34
CA GLN A 497 -20.33 -18.46 0.61
C GLN A 497 -21.70 -19.13 0.88
N GLU A 498 -22.51 -18.54 1.73
CA GLU A 498 -23.86 -19.06 2.02
C GLU A 498 -24.75 -19.00 0.78
N MET A 499 -24.69 -17.91 0.00
CA MET A 499 -25.41 -17.81 -1.27
C MET A 499 -24.99 -18.93 -2.26
N PHE A 500 -23.70 -19.25 -2.34
CA PHE A 500 -23.18 -20.33 -3.19
C PHE A 500 -23.79 -21.67 -2.78
N HIS A 501 -23.75 -22.00 -1.47
CA HIS A 501 -24.28 -23.27 -0.95
C HIS A 501 -25.81 -23.37 -1.09
N ILE A 502 -26.54 -22.31 -0.82
CA ILE A 502 -28.00 -22.28 -1.01
C ILE A 502 -28.35 -22.52 -2.49
N CYS A 503 -27.71 -21.81 -3.42
CA CYS A 503 -27.94 -22.02 -4.83
C CYS A 503 -27.64 -23.47 -5.27
N GLN A 504 -26.55 -24.06 -4.72
CA GLN A 504 -26.17 -25.45 -5.02
C GLN A 504 -27.19 -26.46 -4.48
N VAL A 505 -27.58 -26.34 -3.21
CA VAL A 505 -28.47 -27.28 -2.54
C VAL A 505 -29.89 -27.18 -3.08
N GLU A 506 -30.41 -25.96 -3.25
CA GLU A 506 -31.78 -25.73 -3.70
C GLU A 506 -31.90 -25.70 -5.21
N GLN A 507 -30.79 -25.89 -5.96
CA GLN A 507 -30.74 -25.88 -7.43
C GLN A 507 -31.28 -24.56 -8.03
N ILE A 508 -31.06 -23.44 -7.37
CA ILE A 508 -31.50 -22.12 -7.83
C ILE A 508 -30.61 -21.64 -8.97
N LYS A 509 -31.23 -21.33 -10.11
CA LYS A 509 -30.54 -21.00 -11.36
C LYS A 509 -30.81 -19.57 -11.86
N ASP A 510 -31.70 -18.85 -11.25
CA ASP A 510 -32.07 -17.48 -11.66
C ASP A 510 -32.17 -16.55 -10.46
N PHE A 511 -31.97 -15.26 -10.73
CA PHE A 511 -31.91 -14.24 -9.70
C PHE A 511 -33.29 -13.92 -9.10
N GLU A 512 -34.36 -14.06 -9.88
CA GLU A 512 -35.71 -13.77 -9.43
C GLU A 512 -36.15 -14.80 -8.37
N THR A 513 -35.84 -16.07 -8.60
CA THR A 513 -36.07 -17.13 -7.63
C THR A 513 -35.19 -16.93 -6.39
N LEU A 514 -33.91 -16.61 -6.58
CA LEU A 514 -32.98 -16.41 -5.48
C LEU A 514 -33.41 -15.24 -4.56
N ILE A 515 -33.78 -14.10 -5.13
CA ILE A 515 -34.19 -12.93 -4.33
C ILE A 515 -35.58 -13.10 -3.69
N ALA A 516 -36.45 -13.84 -4.36
CA ALA A 516 -37.79 -14.12 -3.81
C ALA A 516 -37.77 -15.05 -2.60
N LEU A 517 -36.86 -16.04 -2.58
CA LEU A 517 -36.75 -17.02 -1.50
C LEU A 517 -35.84 -16.55 -0.35
N HIS A 518 -34.73 -15.92 -0.67
CA HIS A 518 -33.65 -15.64 0.28
C HIS A 518 -33.23 -14.16 0.34
N GLY A 519 -33.87 -13.30 -0.40
CA GLY A 519 -33.53 -11.87 -0.45
C GLY A 519 -34.73 -10.95 -0.24
N LYS A 520 -34.49 -9.65 -0.47
CA LYS A 520 -35.53 -8.62 -0.40
C LYS A 520 -35.28 -7.51 -1.44
N GLY A 521 -36.35 -6.84 -1.88
CA GLY A 521 -36.25 -5.76 -2.87
C GLY A 521 -35.97 -6.25 -4.29
N HIS A 522 -35.16 -5.49 -5.06
CA HIS A 522 -34.89 -5.73 -6.47
C HIS A 522 -33.41 -6.01 -6.81
N GLY A 523 -32.57 -6.11 -5.78
CA GLY A 523 -31.11 -6.29 -5.93
C GLY A 523 -30.36 -5.03 -6.34
N CYS A 524 -29.03 -5.05 -6.20
CA CYS A 524 -28.11 -3.94 -6.46
C CYS A 524 -26.88 -4.41 -7.25
N ASP A 525 -25.99 -3.45 -7.57
CA ASP A 525 -24.72 -3.70 -8.29
C ASP A 525 -23.70 -4.57 -7.52
N ILE A 526 -24.03 -4.98 -6.30
CA ILE A 526 -23.24 -5.92 -5.50
C ILE A 526 -23.78 -7.34 -5.65
N CYS A 527 -25.07 -7.58 -5.32
CA CYS A 527 -25.64 -8.93 -5.32
C CYS A 527 -25.88 -9.48 -6.72
N LYS A 528 -26.29 -8.64 -7.69
CA LYS A 528 -26.52 -9.11 -9.07
C LYS A 528 -25.27 -9.73 -9.70
N PRO A 529 -24.11 -9.04 -9.78
CA PRO A 529 -22.90 -9.65 -10.34
C PRO A 529 -22.36 -10.81 -9.48
N THR A 530 -22.64 -10.82 -8.18
CA THR A 530 -22.24 -11.91 -7.31
C THR A 530 -23.07 -13.16 -7.61
N ALA A 531 -24.38 -13.04 -7.70
CA ALA A 531 -25.27 -14.14 -8.08
C ALA A 531 -24.92 -14.66 -9.47
N ALA A 532 -24.69 -13.78 -10.46
CA ALA A 532 -24.22 -14.18 -11.78
C ALA A 532 -22.93 -15.00 -11.74
N SER A 533 -21.95 -14.59 -10.92
CA SER A 533 -20.71 -15.34 -10.71
C SER A 533 -20.94 -16.70 -10.04
N VAL A 534 -21.84 -16.77 -9.06
CA VAL A 534 -22.22 -18.04 -8.40
C VAL A 534 -22.89 -18.98 -9.39
N PHE A 535 -23.87 -18.52 -10.14
CA PHE A 535 -24.54 -19.31 -11.16
C PHE A 535 -23.57 -19.83 -12.21
N ALA A 536 -22.67 -18.96 -12.71
CA ALA A 536 -21.65 -19.35 -13.67
C ALA A 536 -20.64 -20.36 -13.11
N SER A 537 -20.34 -20.32 -11.82
CA SER A 537 -19.48 -21.31 -11.17
C SER A 537 -20.17 -22.66 -10.99
N LEU A 538 -21.48 -22.66 -10.72
CA LEU A 538 -22.27 -23.88 -10.48
C LEU A 538 -22.75 -24.52 -11.80
N TRP A 539 -23.12 -23.71 -12.79
CA TRP A 539 -23.85 -24.15 -13.98
C TRP A 539 -23.12 -23.88 -15.29
N ASN A 540 -22.07 -23.03 -15.26
CA ASN A 540 -21.14 -22.64 -16.33
C ASN A 540 -21.75 -21.95 -17.58
N GLU A 541 -23.05 -21.86 -17.69
CA GLU A 541 -23.75 -21.28 -18.87
C GLU A 541 -24.53 -20.00 -18.57
N HIS A 542 -24.88 -19.75 -17.29
CA HIS A 542 -25.82 -18.68 -16.92
C HIS A 542 -25.34 -17.28 -17.23
N ILE A 543 -24.04 -17.00 -17.17
CA ILE A 543 -23.52 -15.66 -17.47
C ILE A 543 -23.80 -15.24 -18.93
N MET A 544 -23.97 -16.18 -19.82
CA MET A 544 -24.18 -15.97 -21.25
C MET A 544 -25.65 -15.94 -21.64
N GLU A 545 -26.55 -16.34 -20.76
CA GLU A 545 -27.99 -16.36 -21.06
C GLU A 545 -28.55 -14.93 -21.14
N PRO A 546 -29.37 -14.61 -22.18
CA PRO A 546 -29.91 -13.24 -22.37
C PRO A 546 -30.70 -12.72 -21.18
N GLN A 547 -31.44 -13.59 -20.50
CA GLN A 547 -32.21 -13.22 -19.30
C GLN A 547 -31.36 -12.78 -18.13
N HIS A 548 -30.09 -13.20 -18.06
CA HIS A 548 -29.16 -12.84 -16.99
C HIS A 548 -28.28 -11.62 -17.35
N GLN A 549 -28.53 -10.96 -18.48
CA GLN A 549 -27.73 -9.80 -18.91
C GLN A 549 -27.73 -8.67 -17.89
N SER A 550 -28.86 -8.43 -17.20
CA SER A 550 -28.97 -7.41 -16.17
C SER A 550 -28.17 -7.68 -14.90
N LEU A 551 -27.62 -8.88 -14.75
CA LEU A 551 -26.80 -9.29 -13.62
C LEU A 551 -25.31 -9.13 -13.90
N GLN A 552 -24.91 -8.95 -15.14
CA GLN A 552 -23.52 -8.90 -15.58
C GLN A 552 -22.95 -7.49 -15.41
N ASP A 553 -21.68 -7.38 -15.02
CA ASP A 553 -20.95 -6.11 -15.14
C ASP A 553 -20.65 -5.80 -16.64
N SER A 554 -20.24 -4.56 -16.92
CA SER A 554 -20.02 -4.10 -18.31
C SER A 554 -18.98 -4.93 -19.06
N ASN A 555 -17.95 -5.41 -18.39
CA ASN A 555 -16.90 -6.19 -19.03
C ASN A 555 -17.37 -7.63 -19.37
N ASP A 556 -18.11 -8.25 -18.48
CA ASP A 556 -18.72 -9.57 -18.73
C ASP A 556 -19.81 -9.48 -19.80
N ALA A 557 -20.66 -8.43 -19.74
CA ALA A 557 -21.74 -8.22 -20.71
C ALA A 557 -21.23 -8.08 -22.16
N PHE A 558 -20.10 -7.45 -22.37
CA PHE A 558 -19.48 -7.25 -23.67
C PHE A 558 -18.32 -8.22 -23.97
N MET A 559 -17.98 -9.10 -23.03
CA MET A 559 -16.88 -10.07 -23.18
C MET A 559 -15.56 -9.41 -23.61
N ALA A 560 -15.33 -8.20 -23.14
CA ALA A 560 -14.20 -7.34 -23.45
C ALA A 560 -14.00 -6.32 -22.32
N ASN A 561 -12.75 -5.90 -22.07
CA ASN A 561 -12.50 -4.86 -21.06
C ASN A 561 -12.71 -3.47 -21.66
N LEU A 562 -13.59 -2.70 -21.04
CA LEU A 562 -13.77 -1.28 -21.32
C LEU A 562 -12.51 -0.52 -20.91
N GLN A 563 -11.98 0.30 -21.81
CA GLN A 563 -10.80 1.12 -21.62
C GLN A 563 -11.18 2.54 -21.16
N LYS A 564 -10.23 3.31 -20.63
CA LYS A 564 -10.45 4.69 -20.17
C LYS A 564 -11.03 5.62 -21.23
N ASP A 565 -10.76 5.36 -22.49
CA ASP A 565 -11.22 6.13 -23.65
C ASP A 565 -12.58 5.67 -24.20
N GLY A 566 -13.22 4.68 -23.54
CA GLY A 566 -14.48 4.11 -24.00
C GLY A 566 -14.33 3.03 -25.10
N SER A 567 -13.12 2.74 -25.56
CA SER A 567 -12.84 1.60 -26.44
C SER A 567 -12.74 0.28 -25.68
N TYR A 568 -12.60 -0.83 -26.41
CA TYR A 568 -12.51 -2.16 -25.83
C TYR A 568 -11.20 -2.84 -26.16
N SER A 569 -10.75 -3.73 -25.25
CA SER A 569 -9.63 -4.64 -25.51
C SER A 569 -10.11 -5.99 -26.04
N ILE A 570 -9.32 -6.59 -26.91
CA ILE A 570 -9.52 -7.94 -27.41
C ILE A 570 -8.33 -8.77 -26.97
N VAL A 571 -8.60 -9.85 -26.29
CA VAL A 571 -7.57 -10.70 -25.71
C VAL A 571 -7.80 -12.14 -26.11
N PRO A 572 -7.23 -12.59 -27.25
CA PRO A 572 -7.26 -13.98 -27.67
C PRO A 572 -6.47 -14.87 -26.72
N ARG A 573 -6.90 -16.11 -26.55
CA ARG A 573 -6.19 -17.08 -25.71
C ARG A 573 -4.96 -17.61 -26.45
N VAL A 574 -3.83 -17.60 -25.75
CA VAL A 574 -2.55 -18.16 -26.17
C VAL A 574 -2.08 -19.12 -25.08
N PRO A 575 -2.53 -20.41 -25.11
CA PRO A 575 -2.29 -21.33 -24.01
C PRO A 575 -0.81 -21.58 -23.77
N GLY A 576 -0.39 -21.49 -22.50
CA GLY A 576 1.00 -21.64 -22.11
C GLY A 576 1.96 -20.61 -22.70
N GLY A 577 1.46 -19.58 -23.39
CA GLY A 577 2.29 -18.62 -24.12
C GLY A 577 2.83 -19.13 -25.46
N GLU A 578 2.43 -20.34 -25.88
CA GLU A 578 2.85 -20.91 -27.19
C GLU A 578 1.89 -20.46 -28.30
N ILE A 579 2.44 -19.94 -29.40
CA ILE A 579 1.68 -19.47 -30.55
C ILE A 579 2.35 -19.93 -31.87
N THR A 580 1.56 -20.40 -32.81
CA THR A 580 2.07 -20.74 -34.14
C THR A 580 2.32 -19.50 -34.98
N PRO A 581 3.28 -19.54 -35.94
CA PRO A 581 3.51 -18.41 -36.86
C PRO A 581 2.26 -17.94 -37.58
N ASP A 582 1.39 -18.87 -38.09
CA ASP A 582 0.15 -18.52 -38.79
C ASP A 582 -0.81 -17.73 -37.87
N LYS A 583 -0.99 -18.16 -36.63
CA LYS A 583 -1.80 -17.44 -35.65
C LYS A 583 -1.23 -16.06 -35.31
N LEU A 584 0.10 -15.94 -35.24
CA LEU A 584 0.75 -14.64 -34.99
C LEU A 584 0.54 -13.67 -36.14
N ILE A 585 0.55 -14.18 -37.42
CA ILE A 585 0.24 -13.38 -38.60
C ILE A 585 -1.19 -12.86 -38.54
N VAL A 586 -2.18 -13.71 -38.24
CA VAL A 586 -3.59 -13.29 -38.09
C VAL A 586 -3.77 -12.19 -37.05
N LEU A 587 -3.09 -12.28 -35.92
CA LEU A 587 -3.14 -11.20 -34.91
C LEU A 587 -2.60 -9.87 -35.48
N GLY A 588 -1.52 -9.93 -36.26
CA GLY A 588 -0.94 -8.76 -36.93
C GLY A 588 -1.90 -8.17 -37.98
N GLU A 589 -2.53 -9.00 -38.79
CA GLU A 589 -3.50 -8.59 -39.84
C GLU A 589 -4.74 -7.94 -39.20
N VAL A 590 -5.31 -8.54 -38.17
CA VAL A 590 -6.44 -7.97 -37.41
C VAL A 590 -6.04 -6.60 -36.80
N ALA A 591 -4.86 -6.51 -36.20
CA ALA A 591 -4.39 -5.27 -35.64
C ALA A 591 -4.20 -4.17 -36.68
N GLN A 592 -3.72 -4.51 -37.88
CA GLN A 592 -3.59 -3.59 -39.03
C GLN A 592 -4.96 -3.18 -39.60
N GLN A 593 -5.87 -4.12 -39.80
CA GLN A 593 -7.18 -3.88 -40.39
C GLN A 593 -8.02 -2.90 -39.56
N TYR A 594 -7.99 -3.06 -38.26
CA TYR A 594 -8.79 -2.24 -37.32
C TYR A 594 -7.97 -1.13 -36.63
N ASP A 595 -6.72 -0.92 -37.02
CA ASP A 595 -5.77 0.06 -36.45
C ASP A 595 -5.70 -0.04 -34.91
N LEU A 596 -5.49 -1.26 -34.38
CA LEU A 596 -5.45 -1.55 -32.95
C LEU A 596 -4.04 -1.40 -32.37
N TYR A 597 -3.95 -0.91 -31.18
CA TYR A 597 -2.70 -0.94 -30.39
C TYR A 597 -2.41 -2.37 -29.92
N THR A 598 -1.20 -2.85 -30.18
CA THR A 598 -0.79 -4.22 -29.89
C THR A 598 0.22 -4.25 -28.75
N LYS A 599 0.00 -5.11 -27.75
CA LYS A 599 0.88 -5.25 -26.59
C LYS A 599 1.07 -6.72 -26.21
N ILE A 600 2.33 -7.18 -26.13
CA ILE A 600 2.67 -8.41 -25.41
C ILE A 600 2.65 -8.06 -23.92
N THR A 601 1.82 -8.75 -23.16
CA THR A 601 1.59 -8.48 -21.75
C THR A 601 2.36 -9.47 -20.86
N GLY A 602 2.48 -9.18 -19.58
CA GLY A 602 3.14 -10.05 -18.62
C GLY A 602 2.48 -11.43 -18.43
N GLY A 603 1.31 -11.64 -19.01
CA GLY A 603 0.61 -12.94 -19.07
C GLY A 603 1.01 -13.81 -20.28
N GLN A 604 2.09 -13.49 -20.99
CA GLN A 604 2.56 -14.20 -22.19
C GLN A 604 1.49 -14.30 -23.31
N ARG A 605 0.70 -13.24 -23.49
CA ARG A 605 -0.32 -13.16 -24.52
C ARG A 605 -0.25 -11.82 -25.25
N VAL A 606 -0.86 -11.73 -26.42
CA VAL A 606 -0.95 -10.50 -27.21
C VAL A 606 -2.34 -9.89 -26.98
N ASP A 607 -2.38 -8.72 -26.37
CA ASP A 607 -3.60 -7.96 -26.14
C ASP A 607 -3.71 -6.86 -27.21
N LEU A 608 -4.91 -6.71 -27.80
CA LEU A 608 -5.24 -5.68 -28.78
C LEU A 608 -6.16 -4.65 -28.14
N PHE A 609 -5.90 -3.35 -28.34
CA PHE A 609 -6.66 -2.27 -27.71
C PHE A 609 -7.16 -1.27 -28.73
N GLY A 610 -8.32 -0.63 -28.45
CA GLY A 610 -8.86 0.45 -29.25
C GLY A 610 -10.01 0.04 -30.15
N ALA A 611 -10.54 -1.18 -30.01
CA ALA A 611 -11.70 -1.62 -30.77
C ALA A 611 -12.98 -0.89 -30.34
N GLN A 612 -13.85 -0.56 -31.32
CA GLN A 612 -15.18 -0.06 -31.04
C GLN A 612 -16.12 -1.26 -30.77
N LEU A 613 -17.21 -0.99 -30.03
CA LEU A 613 -18.16 -2.03 -29.63
C LEU A 613 -18.69 -2.84 -30.82
N GLU A 614 -19.07 -2.15 -31.89
CA GLU A 614 -19.62 -2.75 -33.11
C GLU A 614 -18.62 -3.56 -33.93
N GLN A 615 -17.31 -3.36 -33.72
CA GLN A 615 -16.25 -4.12 -34.40
C GLN A 615 -15.96 -5.46 -33.72
N LEU A 616 -16.33 -5.62 -32.45
CA LEU A 616 -15.99 -6.80 -31.65
C LEU A 616 -16.44 -8.11 -32.33
N PRO A 617 -17.71 -8.25 -32.79
CA PRO A 617 -18.16 -9.52 -33.42
C PRO A 617 -17.37 -9.89 -34.68
N GLU A 618 -17.05 -8.93 -35.53
CA GLU A 618 -16.30 -9.18 -36.76
C GLU A 618 -14.85 -9.59 -36.47
N ILE A 619 -14.23 -8.93 -35.52
CA ILE A 619 -12.87 -9.27 -35.05
C ILE A 619 -12.87 -10.67 -34.43
N TRP A 620 -13.84 -10.99 -33.57
CA TRP A 620 -13.94 -12.32 -32.98
C TRP A 620 -14.17 -13.42 -34.01
N GLN A 621 -14.98 -13.17 -35.05
CA GLN A 621 -15.17 -14.12 -36.11
C GLN A 621 -13.84 -14.46 -36.79
N THR A 622 -13.07 -13.46 -37.19
CA THR A 622 -11.75 -13.65 -37.80
C THR A 622 -10.80 -14.45 -36.90
N LEU A 623 -10.80 -14.14 -35.60
CA LEU A 623 -9.93 -14.82 -34.62
C LEU A 623 -10.38 -16.28 -34.39
N ILE A 624 -11.69 -16.55 -34.32
CA ILE A 624 -12.24 -17.90 -34.13
C ILE A 624 -11.97 -18.75 -35.35
N ASP A 625 -12.13 -18.20 -36.56
CA ASP A 625 -11.84 -18.91 -37.82
C ASP A 625 -10.36 -19.32 -37.93
N ALA A 626 -9.47 -18.55 -37.29
CA ALA A 626 -8.06 -18.89 -37.14
C ALA A 626 -7.76 -19.82 -35.93
N GLY A 627 -8.78 -20.32 -35.25
CA GLY A 627 -8.66 -21.26 -34.14
C GLY A 627 -8.25 -20.62 -32.82
N PHE A 628 -8.53 -19.31 -32.61
CA PHE A 628 -8.46 -18.69 -31.31
C PHE A 628 -9.78 -18.86 -30.53
N GLU A 629 -9.66 -18.69 -29.20
CA GLU A 629 -10.81 -18.60 -28.30
C GLU A 629 -10.66 -17.33 -27.45
N THR A 630 -11.73 -16.96 -26.73
CA THR A 630 -11.61 -15.86 -25.75
C THR A 630 -10.58 -16.18 -24.68
N GLY A 631 -9.73 -15.20 -24.35
CA GLY A 631 -8.76 -15.30 -23.26
C GLY A 631 -9.34 -14.96 -21.88
N HIS A 632 -10.67 -14.74 -21.77
CA HIS A 632 -11.36 -14.38 -20.52
C HIS A 632 -10.64 -13.28 -19.71
N ALA A 633 -10.02 -12.31 -20.41
CA ALA A 633 -9.33 -11.22 -19.74
C ALA A 633 -10.27 -10.23 -19.02
N TYR A 634 -11.53 -10.28 -19.32
CA TYR A 634 -12.68 -9.73 -18.59
C TYR A 634 -13.14 -10.75 -17.52
N GLY A 635 -14.04 -10.41 -16.68
CA GLY A 635 -14.61 -11.32 -15.68
C GLY A 635 -13.60 -11.83 -14.63
N LYS A 636 -14.11 -12.64 -13.74
CA LYS A 636 -13.37 -13.26 -12.63
C LYS A 636 -13.13 -14.72 -12.95
N SER A 637 -12.07 -15.01 -13.71
CA SER A 637 -11.77 -16.33 -14.30
C SER A 637 -10.27 -16.59 -14.32
N VAL A 638 -9.87 -17.78 -14.80
CA VAL A 638 -8.47 -18.11 -15.08
C VAL A 638 -7.99 -17.27 -16.26
N ARG A 639 -6.95 -16.46 -16.02
CA ARG A 639 -6.44 -15.48 -16.99
C ARG A 639 -5.51 -16.12 -18.00
N THR A 640 -4.42 -16.70 -17.53
CA THR A 640 -3.38 -17.37 -18.31
C THR A 640 -2.61 -18.31 -17.42
N VAL A 641 -2.03 -19.33 -17.99
CA VAL A 641 -1.02 -20.17 -17.36
C VAL A 641 0.33 -19.85 -17.99
N LYS A 642 1.20 -19.14 -17.31
CA LYS A 642 2.55 -18.83 -17.79
C LYS A 642 3.40 -20.09 -17.84
N SER A 643 4.27 -20.21 -18.83
CA SER A 643 5.29 -21.24 -18.87
C SER A 643 6.69 -20.66 -19.06
N CYS A 644 7.72 -21.39 -18.68
CA CYS A 644 9.04 -21.23 -19.26
C CYS A 644 9.17 -22.10 -20.52
N VAL A 645 10.31 -22.06 -21.20
CA VAL A 645 10.51 -22.81 -22.45
C VAL A 645 10.63 -24.33 -22.28
N GLY A 646 10.60 -24.83 -21.05
CA GLY A 646 10.57 -26.26 -20.71
C GLY A 646 11.83 -27.05 -21.06
N SER A 647 11.75 -28.36 -20.86
CA SER A 647 12.85 -29.29 -21.15
C SER A 647 13.18 -29.41 -22.64
N THR A 648 12.24 -29.11 -23.52
CA THR A 648 12.45 -29.18 -24.98
C THR A 648 13.53 -28.21 -25.48
N TRP A 649 13.58 -26.98 -24.91
CA TRP A 649 14.51 -25.94 -25.39
C TRP A 649 15.55 -25.51 -24.36
N CYS A 650 15.30 -25.72 -23.08
CA CYS A 650 16.18 -25.29 -22.01
C CYS A 650 17.06 -26.45 -21.53
N ARG A 651 18.39 -26.29 -21.57
CA ARG A 651 19.34 -27.30 -21.07
C ARG A 651 19.21 -27.58 -19.56
N TYR A 652 18.55 -26.73 -18.82
CA TYR A 652 18.27 -26.87 -17.39
C TYR A 652 16.85 -27.34 -17.11
N GLY A 653 16.03 -27.45 -18.14
CA GLY A 653 14.65 -27.92 -17.99
C GLY A 653 14.64 -29.39 -17.56
N VAL A 654 13.89 -29.67 -16.51
CA VAL A 654 13.72 -31.01 -15.96
C VAL A 654 12.53 -31.70 -16.61
N ASP A 655 11.42 -30.93 -16.79
CA ASP A 655 10.20 -31.48 -17.39
C ASP A 655 9.51 -30.47 -18.35
N ASP A 656 8.51 -30.94 -19.07
CA ASP A 656 7.75 -30.17 -20.09
C ASP A 656 6.77 -29.18 -19.45
N SER A 657 7.26 -28.00 -19.12
CA SER A 657 6.43 -26.95 -18.56
C SER A 657 5.46 -26.32 -19.58
N VAL A 658 5.75 -26.36 -20.87
CA VAL A 658 4.89 -25.79 -21.92
C VAL A 658 3.67 -26.69 -22.12
N GLY A 659 3.89 -27.99 -22.31
CA GLY A 659 2.81 -28.96 -22.47
C GLY A 659 1.88 -28.98 -21.26
N LEU A 660 2.43 -28.99 -20.04
CA LEU A 660 1.62 -28.93 -18.83
C LEU A 660 0.84 -27.61 -18.70
N ALA A 661 1.48 -26.46 -18.99
CA ALA A 661 0.79 -25.16 -18.92
C ALA A 661 -0.38 -25.08 -19.91
N ILE A 662 -0.21 -25.61 -21.14
CA ILE A 662 -1.27 -25.68 -22.14
C ILE A 662 -2.43 -26.56 -21.64
N GLU A 663 -2.13 -27.71 -21.05
CA GLU A 663 -3.12 -28.62 -20.49
C GLU A 663 -3.92 -27.98 -19.36
N LEU A 664 -3.24 -27.38 -18.39
CA LEU A 664 -3.88 -26.68 -17.26
C LEU A 664 -4.73 -25.49 -17.75
N GLU A 665 -4.23 -24.71 -18.71
CA GLU A 665 -5.01 -23.58 -19.23
C GLU A 665 -6.26 -24.05 -19.97
N ASN A 666 -6.16 -25.09 -20.77
CA ASN A 666 -7.32 -25.66 -21.48
C ASN A 666 -8.33 -26.31 -20.52
N ARG A 667 -7.86 -26.89 -19.41
CA ARG A 667 -8.74 -27.47 -18.39
C ARG A 667 -9.55 -26.42 -17.65
N TYR A 668 -8.90 -25.30 -17.22
CA TYR A 668 -9.53 -24.33 -16.33
C TYR A 668 -10.06 -23.08 -17.02
N LYS A 669 -9.99 -22.97 -18.34
CA LYS A 669 -10.40 -21.76 -19.09
C LYS A 669 -11.85 -21.34 -18.88
N GLY A 670 -12.75 -22.28 -18.53
CA GLY A 670 -14.17 -22.03 -18.25
C GLY A 670 -14.47 -21.67 -16.81
N LEU A 671 -13.52 -21.82 -15.88
CA LEU A 671 -13.77 -21.66 -14.46
C LEU A 671 -14.02 -20.19 -14.11
N ARG A 672 -15.19 -19.92 -13.54
CA ARG A 672 -15.52 -18.65 -12.89
C ARG A 672 -15.16 -18.73 -11.41
N ALA A 673 -14.61 -17.67 -10.86
CA ALA A 673 -14.09 -17.63 -9.50
C ALA A 673 -14.43 -16.29 -8.82
N PRO A 674 -14.36 -16.19 -7.48
CA PRO A 674 -14.61 -14.92 -6.78
C PRO A 674 -13.66 -13.77 -7.18
N HIS A 675 -12.45 -14.11 -7.63
CA HIS A 675 -11.46 -13.18 -8.17
C HIS A 675 -10.72 -13.81 -9.36
N LYS A 676 -10.02 -12.99 -10.15
CA LYS A 676 -9.16 -13.48 -11.24
C LYS A 676 -8.07 -14.39 -10.70
N LEU A 677 -7.82 -15.50 -11.39
CA LEU A 677 -6.79 -16.49 -11.07
C LEU A 677 -5.63 -16.41 -12.06
N LYS A 678 -4.42 -16.58 -11.59
CA LYS A 678 -3.19 -16.60 -12.39
C LYS A 678 -2.37 -17.82 -12.02
N PHE A 679 -1.88 -18.52 -13.02
CA PHE A 679 -1.06 -19.71 -12.85
C PHE A 679 0.30 -19.54 -13.51
N ALA A 680 1.27 -20.35 -13.09
CA ALA A 680 2.52 -20.51 -13.82
C ALA A 680 3.15 -21.89 -13.60
N VAL A 681 3.81 -22.39 -14.64
CA VAL A 681 4.52 -23.67 -14.66
C VAL A 681 5.99 -23.41 -15.00
N SER A 682 6.89 -23.72 -14.09
CA SER A 682 8.33 -23.68 -14.29
C SER A 682 8.89 -25.08 -14.48
N GLY A 683 9.65 -25.30 -15.56
CA GLY A 683 10.22 -26.60 -15.91
C GLY A 683 11.45 -27.01 -15.07
N CYS A 684 11.83 -26.23 -14.08
CA CYS A 684 12.85 -26.53 -13.08
C CYS A 684 12.82 -25.51 -11.91
N THR A 685 13.60 -25.77 -10.88
CA THR A 685 13.70 -24.94 -9.67
C THR A 685 14.31 -23.54 -9.87
N ARG A 686 14.77 -23.19 -11.08
CA ARG A 686 15.20 -21.81 -11.44
C ARG A 686 14.01 -20.86 -11.58
N GLU A 687 12.81 -21.40 -11.67
CA GLU A 687 11.54 -20.65 -11.52
C GLU A 687 11.34 -19.48 -12.51
N CYS A 688 11.76 -19.66 -13.76
CA CYS A 688 11.71 -18.63 -14.80
C CYS A 688 10.27 -18.17 -15.17
N ALA A 689 9.24 -18.96 -14.86
CA ALA A 689 7.83 -18.58 -15.05
C ALA A 689 7.23 -17.83 -13.85
N GLU A 690 7.97 -17.59 -12.77
CA GLU A 690 7.54 -16.90 -11.53
C GLU A 690 6.37 -17.62 -10.85
N ALA A 691 6.44 -18.96 -10.75
CA ALA A 691 5.37 -19.80 -10.23
C ALA A 691 4.97 -19.44 -8.79
N GLN A 692 5.93 -19.17 -7.91
CA GLN A 692 5.68 -18.83 -6.50
C GLN A 692 5.03 -17.45 -6.29
N SER A 693 4.81 -16.67 -7.35
CA SER A 693 4.08 -15.40 -7.29
C SER A 693 2.65 -15.49 -7.82
N LYS A 694 2.12 -16.70 -8.02
CA LYS A 694 0.81 -16.93 -8.64
C LYS A 694 -0.16 -17.60 -7.66
N ASP A 695 -1.45 -17.51 -8.00
CA ASP A 695 -2.53 -18.18 -7.25
C ASP A 695 -2.30 -19.70 -7.22
N ILE A 696 -1.84 -20.27 -8.35
CA ILE A 696 -1.35 -21.65 -8.47
C ILE A 696 0.01 -21.61 -9.17
N GLY A 697 1.02 -22.16 -8.53
CA GLY A 697 2.37 -22.29 -9.03
C GLY A 697 2.82 -23.75 -9.11
N VAL A 698 3.43 -24.13 -10.22
CA VAL A 698 3.93 -25.50 -10.42
C VAL A 698 5.40 -25.45 -10.82
N ILE A 699 6.22 -26.24 -10.16
CA ILE A 699 7.67 -26.29 -10.42
C ILE A 699 8.10 -27.75 -10.59
N ALA A 700 8.77 -28.06 -11.70
CA ALA A 700 9.34 -29.39 -11.94
C ALA A 700 10.57 -29.64 -11.06
N THR A 701 10.66 -30.85 -10.52
CA THR A 701 11.83 -31.44 -9.86
C THR A 701 12.20 -32.75 -10.52
N GLU A 702 13.34 -33.32 -10.13
CA GLU A 702 13.77 -34.64 -10.66
C GLU A 702 12.81 -35.78 -10.30
N ASN A 703 11.99 -35.60 -9.25
CA ASN A 703 11.08 -36.63 -8.74
C ASN A 703 9.62 -36.41 -9.20
N GLY A 704 9.29 -35.28 -9.81
CA GLY A 704 7.92 -34.94 -10.21
C GLY A 704 7.63 -33.44 -10.14
N TRP A 705 6.42 -33.09 -9.78
CA TRP A 705 5.96 -31.71 -9.74
C TRP A 705 5.69 -31.24 -8.31
N ASN A 706 6.14 -30.04 -7.98
CA ASN A 706 5.80 -29.38 -6.74
C ASN A 706 4.65 -28.40 -7.00
N LEU A 707 3.60 -28.48 -6.19
CA LEU A 707 2.45 -27.59 -6.23
C LEU A 707 2.60 -26.50 -5.15
N TYR A 708 2.51 -25.26 -5.57
CA TYR A 708 2.49 -24.09 -4.72
C TYR A 708 1.12 -23.39 -4.86
N VAL A 709 0.54 -22.90 -3.76
CA VAL A 709 -0.80 -22.30 -3.73
C VAL A 709 -0.80 -20.92 -3.07
N CYS A 710 -1.79 -20.11 -3.42
CA CYS A 710 -2.13 -18.85 -2.76
C CYS A 710 -1.06 -17.75 -2.80
N GLY A 711 -0.22 -17.72 -3.84
CA GLY A 711 0.72 -16.62 -4.09
C GLY A 711 0.02 -15.40 -4.70
N ASN A 712 0.68 -14.24 -4.58
CA ASN A 712 0.21 -12.98 -5.15
C ASN A 712 1.38 -12.09 -5.60
N GLY A 713 1.53 -11.87 -6.89
CA GLY A 713 2.47 -10.91 -7.46
C GLY A 713 1.88 -9.51 -7.69
N GLY A 714 0.85 -9.13 -6.95
CA GLY A 714 0.16 -7.83 -7.05
C GLY A 714 0.66 -6.78 -6.04
N MET A 715 -0.20 -5.82 -5.70
CA MET A 715 0.10 -4.69 -4.81
C MET A 715 0.48 -5.12 -3.37
N ARG A 716 0.00 -6.28 -2.93
CA ARG A 716 0.44 -6.95 -1.69
C ARG A 716 1.07 -8.28 -2.10
N PRO A 717 2.37 -8.31 -2.40
CA PRO A 717 3.03 -9.53 -2.84
C PRO A 717 3.10 -10.54 -1.70
N ARG A 718 2.83 -11.81 -2.04
CA ARG A 718 2.94 -12.95 -1.15
C ARG A 718 3.52 -14.12 -1.92
N HIS A 719 4.53 -14.79 -1.38
CA HIS A 719 4.98 -16.06 -1.92
C HIS A 719 3.89 -17.12 -1.73
N ALA A 720 3.75 -17.99 -2.74
CA ALA A 720 2.88 -19.14 -2.65
C ALA A 720 3.46 -20.18 -1.69
N ASP A 721 2.60 -20.83 -0.92
CA ASP A 721 2.99 -21.89 0.00
C ASP A 721 3.18 -23.23 -0.72
N LEU A 722 4.19 -24.01 -0.35
CA LEU A 722 4.36 -25.36 -0.84
C LEU A 722 3.24 -26.26 -0.30
N PHE A 723 2.34 -26.65 -1.18
CA PHE A 723 1.18 -27.46 -0.83
C PHE A 723 1.54 -28.97 -0.84
N ALA A 724 2.15 -29.42 -1.92
CA ALA A 724 2.60 -30.81 -2.06
C ALA A 724 3.81 -30.90 -2.99
N SER A 725 4.64 -31.94 -2.81
CA SER A 725 5.89 -32.18 -3.58
C SER A 725 5.90 -33.53 -4.26
N ASP A 726 6.74 -33.67 -5.27
CA ASP A 726 7.04 -34.91 -5.99
C ASP A 726 5.80 -35.59 -6.59
N LEU A 727 4.82 -34.78 -7.06
CA LEU A 727 3.57 -35.26 -7.60
C LEU A 727 3.72 -35.78 -9.03
N SER A 728 3.05 -36.88 -9.36
CA SER A 728 2.75 -37.21 -10.73
C SER A 728 1.83 -36.17 -11.37
N LYS A 729 1.79 -36.07 -12.67
CA LYS A 729 0.92 -35.12 -13.39
C LYS A 729 -0.57 -35.32 -13.05
N SER A 730 -1.03 -36.55 -12.90
CA SER A 730 -2.42 -36.84 -12.53
C SER A 730 -2.77 -36.39 -11.12
N GLU A 731 -1.91 -36.67 -10.15
CA GLU A 731 -2.08 -36.21 -8.76
C GLU A 731 -2.08 -34.68 -8.69
N LEU A 732 -1.16 -34.02 -9.39
CA LEU A 732 -1.09 -32.57 -9.49
C LEU A 732 -2.41 -31.97 -9.95
N ILE A 733 -2.98 -32.48 -11.05
CA ILE A 733 -4.24 -31.97 -11.62
C ILE A 733 -5.38 -32.17 -10.63
N THR A 734 -5.51 -33.36 -10.04
CA THR A 734 -6.53 -33.63 -9.03
C THR A 734 -6.44 -32.67 -7.84
N MET A 735 -5.23 -32.43 -7.33
CA MET A 735 -5.06 -31.49 -6.22
C MET A 735 -5.40 -30.05 -6.60
N ILE A 736 -5.03 -29.60 -7.81
CA ILE A 736 -5.41 -28.27 -8.31
C ILE A 736 -6.93 -28.17 -8.44
N ASP A 737 -7.62 -29.18 -9.00
CA ASP A 737 -9.08 -29.24 -9.12
C ASP A 737 -9.75 -28.99 -7.76
N ARG A 738 -9.34 -29.72 -6.74
CA ARG A 738 -9.90 -29.66 -5.40
C ARG A 738 -9.63 -28.32 -4.72
N VAL A 739 -8.39 -27.83 -4.77
CA VAL A 739 -8.02 -26.52 -4.20
C VAL A 739 -8.82 -25.39 -4.84
N LEU A 740 -8.99 -25.41 -6.15
CA LEU A 740 -9.74 -24.39 -6.88
C LEU A 740 -11.23 -24.42 -6.54
N MET A 741 -11.85 -25.59 -6.51
CA MET A 741 -13.28 -25.71 -6.20
C MET A 741 -13.56 -25.41 -4.72
N PHE A 742 -12.67 -25.79 -3.82
CA PHE A 742 -12.76 -25.40 -2.42
C PHE A 742 -12.64 -23.88 -2.23
N TYR A 743 -11.71 -23.23 -2.92
CA TYR A 743 -11.62 -21.77 -2.96
C TYR A 743 -12.89 -21.12 -3.54
N VAL A 744 -13.44 -21.63 -4.65
CA VAL A 744 -14.66 -21.09 -5.28
C VAL A 744 -15.86 -21.19 -4.34
N SER A 745 -16.00 -22.29 -3.59
CA SER A 745 -17.13 -22.52 -2.68
C SER A 745 -17.02 -21.76 -1.36
N THR A 746 -15.81 -21.54 -0.83
CA THR A 746 -15.60 -21.04 0.54
C THR A 746 -15.10 -19.61 0.65
N SER A 747 -14.68 -18.97 -0.44
CA SER A 747 -14.17 -17.60 -0.39
C SER A 747 -15.26 -16.55 -0.53
N ASP A 748 -15.01 -15.38 0.07
CA ASP A 748 -15.89 -14.23 -0.01
C ASP A 748 -15.78 -13.48 -1.37
N ARG A 749 -16.69 -12.52 -1.55
CA ARG A 749 -16.74 -11.68 -2.75
C ARG A 749 -15.43 -10.91 -2.95
N LEU A 750 -14.87 -10.99 -4.14
CA LEU A 750 -13.61 -10.34 -4.55
C LEU A 750 -12.39 -10.73 -3.72
N GLN A 751 -12.48 -11.78 -2.91
CA GLN A 751 -11.38 -12.27 -2.12
C GLN A 751 -10.36 -13.01 -3.00
N ARG A 752 -9.10 -12.62 -2.95
CA ARG A 752 -8.01 -13.33 -3.61
C ARG A 752 -7.61 -14.58 -2.83
N THR A 753 -7.04 -15.56 -3.53
CA THR A 753 -6.52 -16.79 -2.90
C THR A 753 -5.54 -16.51 -1.75
N SER A 754 -4.67 -15.51 -1.88
CA SER A 754 -3.74 -15.10 -0.83
C SER A 754 -4.45 -14.61 0.43
N VAL A 755 -5.48 -13.76 0.28
CA VAL A 755 -6.29 -13.24 1.40
C VAL A 755 -7.21 -14.33 1.98
N TRP A 756 -7.73 -15.22 1.11
CA TRP A 756 -8.51 -16.37 1.53
C TRP A 756 -7.69 -17.30 2.43
N MET A 757 -6.44 -17.60 2.06
CA MET A 757 -5.49 -18.37 2.87
C MET A 757 -5.15 -17.69 4.19
N GLU A 758 -4.91 -16.37 4.19
CA GLU A 758 -4.59 -15.59 5.39
C GLU A 758 -5.77 -15.53 6.38
N ASN A 759 -7.02 -15.58 5.88
CA ASN A 759 -8.23 -15.56 6.70
C ASN A 759 -8.73 -16.95 7.09
N MET A 760 -8.13 -18.01 6.57
CA MET A 760 -8.54 -19.39 6.86
C MET A 760 -7.99 -19.82 8.22
N GLU A 761 -8.85 -20.17 9.13
CA GLU A 761 -8.47 -20.74 10.42
C GLU A 761 -7.70 -22.05 10.20
N GLY A 762 -6.52 -22.19 10.80
CA GLY A 762 -5.60 -23.30 10.54
C GLY A 762 -4.81 -23.19 9.23
N GLY A 763 -5.04 -22.19 8.40
CA GLY A 763 -4.25 -21.83 7.21
C GLY A 763 -3.94 -22.97 6.27
N LEU A 764 -2.67 -23.08 5.86
CA LEU A 764 -2.19 -24.12 4.94
C LEU A 764 -2.39 -25.55 5.46
N ASP A 765 -2.21 -25.76 6.75
CA ASP A 765 -2.33 -27.12 7.35
C ASP A 765 -3.80 -27.56 7.33
N TYR A 766 -4.73 -26.66 7.59
CA TYR A 766 -6.16 -26.98 7.42
C TYR A 766 -6.51 -27.28 5.98
N LEU A 767 -6.02 -26.48 5.02
CA LEU A 767 -6.25 -26.75 3.61
C LEU A 767 -5.69 -28.12 3.18
N LYS A 768 -4.51 -28.50 3.69
CA LYS A 768 -3.93 -29.84 3.47
C LYS A 768 -4.83 -30.94 4.04
N GLN A 769 -5.31 -30.81 5.26
CA GLN A 769 -6.23 -31.78 5.87
C GLN A 769 -7.51 -31.96 5.04
N VAL A 770 -8.09 -30.86 4.52
CA VAL A 770 -9.30 -30.94 3.69
C VAL A 770 -9.03 -31.62 2.35
N ILE A 771 -7.93 -31.27 1.68
CA ILE A 771 -7.68 -31.68 0.28
C ILE A 771 -6.89 -33.00 0.18
N LEU A 772 -5.90 -33.22 1.06
CA LEU A 772 -5.06 -34.43 1.04
C LEU A 772 -5.66 -35.56 1.87
N ASP A 773 -6.15 -35.21 3.06
CA ASP A 773 -6.66 -36.20 4.02
C ASP A 773 -8.17 -36.38 3.92
N ASP A 774 -8.86 -35.57 3.09
CA ASP A 774 -10.33 -35.51 2.91
C ASP A 774 -11.09 -35.45 4.25
N SER A 775 -10.60 -34.67 5.19
CA SER A 775 -11.12 -34.59 6.57
C SER A 775 -12.60 -34.17 6.66
N LEU A 776 -13.12 -33.54 5.62
CA LEU A 776 -14.51 -33.09 5.52
C LEU A 776 -15.37 -33.97 4.60
N ASN A 777 -14.81 -35.02 3.99
CA ASN A 777 -15.46 -35.88 2.98
C ASN A 777 -16.02 -35.05 1.79
N LEU A 778 -15.26 -34.07 1.29
CA LEU A 778 -15.67 -33.19 0.20
C LEU A 778 -14.99 -33.49 -1.13
N CYS A 779 -13.92 -34.30 -1.16
CA CYS A 779 -13.09 -34.47 -2.33
C CYS A 779 -13.87 -34.98 -3.55
N ASP A 780 -14.72 -35.97 -3.41
CA ASP A 780 -15.56 -36.49 -4.50
C ASP A 780 -16.48 -35.41 -5.06
N SER A 781 -17.08 -34.58 -4.19
CA SER A 781 -17.95 -33.48 -4.62
C SER A 781 -17.19 -32.37 -5.32
N LEU A 782 -15.98 -32.05 -4.88
CA LEU A 782 -15.11 -31.05 -5.53
C LEU A 782 -14.66 -31.55 -6.92
N ASP A 783 -14.33 -32.84 -7.04
CA ASP A 783 -13.95 -33.48 -8.29
C ASP A 783 -15.13 -33.47 -9.31
N GLU A 784 -16.36 -33.79 -8.85
CA GLU A 784 -17.57 -33.72 -9.69
C GLU A 784 -17.89 -32.28 -10.14
N GLN A 785 -17.73 -31.30 -9.27
CA GLN A 785 -17.95 -29.89 -9.61
C GLN A 785 -16.95 -29.42 -10.68
N MET A 786 -15.66 -29.75 -10.54
CA MET A 786 -14.67 -29.41 -11.55
C MET A 786 -14.92 -30.15 -12.87
N ALA A 787 -15.27 -31.43 -12.84
CA ALA A 787 -15.62 -32.19 -14.05
C ALA A 787 -16.77 -31.52 -14.81
N ARG A 788 -17.80 -31.04 -14.12
CA ARG A 788 -18.90 -30.29 -14.71
C ARG A 788 -18.43 -29.03 -15.41
N VAL A 789 -17.56 -28.22 -14.75
CA VAL A 789 -16.99 -27.00 -15.34
C VAL A 789 -16.21 -27.30 -16.61
N VAL A 790 -15.43 -28.38 -16.61
CA VAL A 790 -14.63 -28.81 -17.77
C VAL A 790 -15.53 -29.29 -18.93
N ASP A 791 -16.50 -30.12 -18.64
CA ASP A 791 -17.36 -30.76 -19.63
C ASP A 791 -18.38 -29.82 -20.28
N THR A 792 -18.79 -28.76 -19.55
CA THR A 792 -19.80 -27.80 -20.05
C THR A 792 -19.19 -26.54 -20.66
N TYR A 793 -17.86 -26.44 -20.74
CA TYR A 793 -17.21 -25.27 -21.31
C TYR A 793 -17.62 -24.99 -22.76
N GLN A 794 -17.93 -23.72 -23.03
CA GLN A 794 -18.15 -23.18 -24.36
C GLN A 794 -17.40 -21.84 -24.50
N CYS A 795 -16.79 -21.62 -25.68
CA CYS A 795 -16.20 -20.33 -25.99
C CYS A 795 -17.28 -19.25 -26.09
N GLU A 796 -17.23 -18.25 -25.21
CA GLU A 796 -18.26 -17.20 -25.12
C GLU A 796 -18.35 -16.36 -26.39
N TRP A 797 -17.23 -16.07 -27.07
CA TRP A 797 -17.23 -15.39 -28.36
C TRP A 797 -17.97 -16.21 -29.42
N LYS A 798 -17.65 -17.49 -29.54
CA LYS A 798 -18.30 -18.37 -30.49
C LYS A 798 -19.80 -18.51 -30.22
N SER A 799 -20.17 -18.81 -28.98
CA SER A 799 -21.59 -18.93 -28.58
C SER A 799 -22.37 -17.62 -28.80
N THR A 800 -21.72 -16.47 -28.75
CA THR A 800 -22.34 -15.18 -29.05
C THR A 800 -22.50 -14.96 -30.54
N LEU A 801 -21.50 -15.30 -31.35
CA LEU A 801 -21.57 -15.20 -32.81
C LEU A 801 -22.64 -16.12 -33.42
N ASP A 802 -22.81 -17.30 -32.85
CA ASP A 802 -23.81 -18.28 -33.28
C ASP A 802 -25.26 -17.90 -32.89
N ASN A 803 -25.45 -16.84 -32.09
CA ASN A 803 -26.78 -16.45 -31.58
C ASN A 803 -27.14 -15.00 -31.98
N PRO A 804 -28.09 -14.79 -32.90
CA PRO A 804 -28.52 -13.48 -33.37
C PRO A 804 -29.08 -12.55 -32.27
N GLN A 805 -29.65 -13.10 -31.19
CA GLN A 805 -30.18 -12.32 -30.06
C GLN A 805 -29.03 -11.76 -29.21
N LYS A 806 -27.99 -12.57 -28.97
CA LYS A 806 -26.80 -12.14 -28.23
C LYS A 806 -26.04 -11.07 -29.01
N LEU A 807 -26.03 -11.11 -30.35
CA LEU A 807 -25.37 -10.11 -31.19
C LEU A 807 -26.05 -8.73 -31.17
N GLN A 808 -27.31 -8.63 -30.76
CA GLN A 808 -28.02 -7.33 -30.72
C GLN A 808 -27.35 -6.31 -29.81
N ARG A 809 -26.68 -6.76 -28.75
CA ARG A 809 -25.99 -5.87 -27.80
C ARG A 809 -24.78 -5.12 -28.39
N PHE A 810 -24.26 -5.59 -29.53
CA PHE A 810 -23.13 -4.99 -30.23
C PHE A 810 -23.53 -4.05 -31.38
N ARG A 811 -24.81 -3.80 -31.54
CA ARG A 811 -25.30 -2.87 -32.57
C ARG A 811 -25.22 -1.43 -32.05
N PRO A 812 -24.74 -0.48 -32.87
CA PRO A 812 -24.85 0.93 -32.53
C PRO A 812 -26.34 1.33 -32.45
N PHE A 813 -26.64 2.45 -31.84
CA PHE A 813 -28.02 2.90 -31.64
C PHE A 813 -28.88 2.76 -32.88
N LEU A 814 -30.10 2.19 -32.72
CA LEU A 814 -31.07 1.91 -33.76
C LEU A 814 -31.39 3.09 -34.69
N ASN A 815 -31.16 4.34 -34.25
CA ASN A 815 -31.50 5.58 -34.96
C ASN A 815 -30.28 6.38 -35.43
N SER A 816 -29.10 5.83 -35.42
CA SER A 816 -27.87 6.51 -35.88
C SER A 816 -27.18 5.70 -36.95
N THR A 817 -27.01 6.27 -38.12
CA THR A 817 -26.20 5.72 -39.21
C THR A 817 -24.73 6.17 -39.11
N SER A 818 -24.40 7.05 -38.22
CA SER A 818 -23.03 7.48 -37.95
C SER A 818 -22.48 6.66 -36.76
N GLY A 819 -21.39 5.97 -36.98
CA GLY A 819 -20.60 5.33 -35.92
C GLY A 819 -20.25 6.31 -34.79
N SER A 820 -19.86 5.77 -33.67
CA SER A 820 -19.46 6.53 -32.49
C SER A 820 -18.55 7.70 -32.85
N LYS A 821 -18.67 8.83 -32.14
CA LYS A 821 -17.73 9.96 -32.28
C LYS A 821 -16.31 9.40 -32.21
N VAL A 822 -15.53 9.63 -33.26
CA VAL A 822 -14.14 9.19 -33.33
C VAL A 822 -13.39 9.85 -32.17
N LEU A 823 -12.99 9.02 -31.21
CA LEU A 823 -12.11 9.49 -30.13
C LEU A 823 -10.82 10.02 -30.74
N PRO A 824 -10.26 11.13 -30.24
CA PRO A 824 -9.02 11.66 -30.77
C PRO A 824 -7.87 10.70 -30.43
N TYR A 825 -7.14 10.28 -31.48
CA TYR A 825 -5.96 9.43 -31.35
C TYR A 825 -4.71 10.12 -31.90
N GLN A 826 -3.58 9.73 -31.39
CA GLN A 826 -2.26 10.11 -31.91
C GLN A 826 -1.41 8.87 -32.15
N ARG A 827 -0.39 8.98 -33.01
CA ARG A 827 0.58 7.90 -33.20
C ARG A 827 1.82 8.13 -32.38
N VAL A 828 2.17 7.17 -31.54
CA VAL A 828 3.37 7.15 -30.73
C VAL A 828 4.06 5.81 -30.92
N ARG A 829 5.35 5.80 -31.22
CA ARG A 829 6.13 4.59 -31.53
C ARG A 829 5.47 3.70 -32.61
N GLY A 830 4.90 4.35 -33.64
CA GLY A 830 4.22 3.67 -34.75
C GLY A 830 2.85 3.10 -34.43
N GLN A 831 2.36 3.21 -33.19
CA GLN A 831 1.08 2.68 -32.74
C GLN A 831 0.07 3.79 -32.42
N ARG A 832 -1.20 3.52 -32.58
CA ARG A 832 -2.32 4.40 -32.21
C ARG A 832 -2.53 4.38 -30.70
N ILE A 833 -2.56 5.55 -30.09
CA ILE A 833 -2.90 5.72 -28.67
C ILE A 833 -3.92 6.85 -28.49
N PRO A 834 -4.79 6.80 -27.47
CA PRO A 834 -5.70 7.90 -27.17
C PRO A 834 -4.93 9.17 -26.82
N VAL A 835 -5.44 10.32 -27.28
CA VAL A 835 -4.95 11.62 -26.82
C VAL A 835 -5.41 11.81 -25.38
N LYS A 836 -4.50 12.12 -24.47
CA LYS A 836 -4.88 12.52 -23.11
C LYS A 836 -5.73 13.78 -23.22
N GLN A 837 -7.02 13.69 -22.84
CA GLN A 837 -7.78 14.89 -22.57
C GLN A 837 -7.24 15.48 -21.27
N GLU A 838 -6.70 16.68 -21.34
CA GLU A 838 -6.51 17.50 -20.15
C GLU A 838 -7.90 17.85 -19.63
N VAL A 839 -8.26 17.27 -18.47
CA VAL A 839 -9.49 17.58 -17.73
C VAL A 839 -9.20 18.78 -16.83
#